data_dfc811f7732712f23f4530b6a7c396b5
#
_entry.id   dfc811f7732712f23f4530b6a7c396b5
#
_cell.length_a   1.000
_cell.length_b   1.000
_cell.length_c   1.000
_cell.angle_alpha   90.00
_cell.angle_beta   90.00
_cell.angle_gamma   90.00
#
_symmetry.space_group_name_H-M   'P 1'
#
loop_
_entity.id
_entity.type
_entity.pdbx_description
1 polymer ?
#
loop_
_entity_poly.entity_id
_entity_poly.type
_entity_poly.pdbx_seq_one_letter_code
_entity_poly.pdbx_strand_id
1 'polypeptide(L)'
;MAQSWLGLLALLSPVAFAAQNYKPIAYNVGSGPDIDGLISYTGERITLNSTHPVLTLDYGAEVGGFPYLQTESPDQAVQIELKYSEPFGGLQLPYGDGPWLFVNGLANSFRTETFNITKAGKTEALLLQGGLRWQSITVLGQSSLTINDIGLRPSVIIKETDSLPGSFSTSNSSYQDVWDLGARAVQAACYDAGSQPSTWQITEDGAFIQGQYPAVSAQGDGFSNYTLEFQTKITTGGTGWRVAGGANGGYGSYFVLTSNGPTLQSSNITALPRNSLVAGYGYSIINQTILSSAPPRTYDVSGISIEENTWHTVRTTINSTGYAVSVNGKNVAFVTSAPFQGYINTGWGPDGLTGGTFGFGPFMNHAAYFKNVTVTAENGTLIYSNQMTSNDTLEEYAIASNSYAVCLDGAKRDRAIWIGDFAHTARIIASSSGRYDYIQSMIDFEFDWQYPPGPAYGLVPIQAYMGAGKEYREVYYPSEFGETDYQFFFLLTLGDYFALTNDTKTIEKYWAGTKLLVDTVVDRYLDTASGLMASADASWFTAQGTQNATAPTALFVVAMNQLVNVAKVMGDIDTATSWGQLSGNASNAINALLWNEDIGAYSLSLPQPNDTAILATAFTIRGGIASPERVATSISRLSDVFLNIGYKDNSATGNSPNTQLSPNTQGFLFESLFLAHMKYNATIESVLPAIQVLAETFWPKMVTQNEYYTGASWEYLYADGSPGIGIFTSLAHPWGGAATYIFSNYILGVRTEWDGGVGKYVWVFDPAWDVVRGLGLEWVRGDVPLFGGGYIRAEWNLSSTTAPSMDARVIGNDDVQVEVREV
;
A
#
# COMPACT_ATOMS: atom_id res chain seq x y z
N MET A 1 37.80 36.70 35.14
CA MET A 1 37.37 35.43 35.75
C MET A 1 36.06 35.06 35.02
N ALA A 2 36.19 34.23 34.02
CA ALA A 2 35.08 33.74 33.24
C ALA A 2 35.03 32.21 33.54
N GLN A 3 33.95 31.78 34.18
CA GLN A 3 33.68 30.36 34.42
C GLN A 3 32.80 29.84 33.27
N SER A 4 33.40 28.93 32.50
CA SER A 4 32.75 28.14 31.47
C SER A 4 31.86 27.07 32.10
N TRP A 5 30.56 27.06 31.72
CA TRP A 5 29.68 25.92 31.94
C TRP A 5 29.68 25.06 30.68
N LEU A 6 30.38 23.94 30.70
CA LEU A 6 30.25 22.85 29.77
C LEU A 6 29.06 21.99 30.23
N GLY A 7 27.94 22.14 29.56
CA GLY A 7 26.82 21.21 29.69
C GLY A 7 27.14 19.90 28.98
N LEU A 8 27.15 18.83 29.74
CA LEU A 8 27.24 17.45 29.26
C LEU A 8 25.91 17.14 28.58
N LEU A 9 25.83 17.22 27.24
CA LEU A 9 24.80 16.55 26.46
C LEU A 9 25.13 15.05 26.49
N ALA A 10 24.44 14.31 27.36
CA ALA A 10 24.36 12.86 27.25
C ALA A 10 23.62 12.51 25.96
N LEU A 11 24.36 12.15 24.93
CA LEU A 11 23.83 11.45 23.76
C LEU A 11 23.29 10.10 24.25
N LEU A 12 21.99 10.06 24.52
CA LEU A 12 21.25 8.80 24.56
C LEU A 12 21.24 8.27 23.12
N SER A 13 22.23 7.49 22.78
CA SER A 13 22.16 6.61 21.62
C SER A 13 20.92 5.73 21.82
N PRO A 14 19.96 5.70 20.89
CA PRO A 14 18.92 4.70 20.95
C PRO A 14 19.61 3.35 20.96
N VAL A 15 19.40 2.56 21.99
CA VAL A 15 19.77 1.14 22.00
C VAL A 15 18.92 0.55 20.88
N ALA A 16 19.51 0.39 19.71
CA ALA A 16 18.91 -0.37 18.64
C ALA A 16 18.77 -1.81 19.17
N PHE A 17 17.58 -2.16 19.62
CA PHE A 17 17.22 -3.55 19.76
C PHE A 17 17.39 -4.15 18.36
N ALA A 18 18.41 -4.97 18.18
CA ALA A 18 18.58 -5.71 16.94
C ALA A 18 17.30 -6.53 16.75
N ALA A 19 16.51 -6.17 15.74
CA ALA A 19 15.30 -6.91 15.41
C ALA A 19 15.70 -8.39 15.24
N GLN A 20 15.00 -9.28 15.92
CA GLN A 20 15.25 -10.70 15.77
C GLN A 20 14.85 -11.12 14.35
N ASN A 21 15.76 -11.80 13.64
CA ASN A 21 15.47 -12.30 12.30
C ASN A 21 14.28 -13.27 12.34
N TYR A 22 13.36 -13.10 11.38
CA TYR A 22 12.32 -14.09 11.17
C TYR A 22 12.88 -15.38 10.67
N LYS A 23 12.44 -16.47 11.28
CA LYS A 23 12.76 -17.85 10.88
C LYS A 23 11.52 -18.53 10.35
N PRO A 24 11.62 -19.40 9.34
CA PRO A 24 10.51 -20.26 9.00
C PRO A 24 10.14 -21.13 10.21
N ILE A 25 8.85 -21.45 10.34
CA ILE A 25 8.36 -22.37 11.38
C ILE A 25 8.41 -23.83 10.90
N ALA A 26 8.36 -24.02 9.58
CA ALA A 26 8.39 -25.36 8.98
C ALA A 26 9.10 -25.33 7.62
N TYR A 27 9.57 -26.52 7.20
CA TYR A 27 10.21 -26.69 5.92
C TYR A 27 9.99 -28.11 5.35
N ASN A 28 10.18 -28.25 4.02
CA ASN A 28 10.28 -29.52 3.32
C ASN A 28 11.40 -29.46 2.28
N VAL A 29 12.08 -30.60 2.05
CA VAL A 29 13.10 -30.74 1.02
C VAL A 29 12.65 -31.81 0.04
N GLY A 30 12.45 -31.44 -1.24
CA GLY A 30 11.88 -32.30 -2.25
C GLY A 30 12.36 -32.04 -3.67
N SER A 31 11.64 -32.61 -4.63
CA SER A 31 11.88 -32.39 -6.07
C SER A 31 11.16 -31.14 -6.61
N GLY A 32 10.22 -30.59 -5.84
CA GLY A 32 9.44 -29.37 -6.13
C GLY A 32 8.88 -28.78 -4.84
N PRO A 33 8.26 -27.58 -4.91
CA PRO A 33 7.56 -27.02 -3.76
C PRO A 33 6.45 -27.98 -3.31
N ASP A 34 6.43 -28.29 -2.00
CA ASP A 34 5.49 -29.25 -1.41
C ASP A 34 5.10 -28.82 0.00
N ILE A 35 3.81 -28.82 0.28
CA ILE A 35 3.21 -28.48 1.57
C ILE A 35 2.95 -29.71 2.45
N ASP A 36 2.75 -30.88 1.86
CA ASP A 36 2.31 -32.08 2.59
C ASP A 36 3.42 -32.72 3.43
N GLY A 37 4.68 -32.42 3.10
CA GLY A 37 5.86 -33.00 3.78
C GLY A 37 6.53 -32.04 4.78
N LEU A 38 5.86 -30.99 5.20
CA LEU A 38 6.44 -29.98 6.11
C LEU A 38 6.74 -30.58 7.48
N ILE A 39 7.97 -30.32 7.98
CA ILE A 39 8.41 -30.61 9.34
C ILE A 39 8.85 -29.32 10.02
N SER A 40 8.78 -29.27 11.36
CA SER A 40 9.18 -28.08 12.12
C SER A 40 10.64 -27.70 11.85
N TYR A 41 10.91 -26.43 11.64
CA TYR A 41 12.26 -25.87 11.51
C TYR A 41 12.77 -25.39 12.86
N THR A 42 13.90 -25.93 13.31
CA THR A 42 14.56 -25.56 14.59
C THR A 42 16.00 -25.06 14.39
N GLY A 43 16.38 -24.75 13.15
CA GLY A 43 17.70 -24.24 12.80
C GLY A 43 18.65 -25.32 12.27
N GLU A 44 18.10 -26.38 11.69
CA GLU A 44 18.86 -27.48 11.13
C GLU A 44 19.68 -27.05 9.91
N ARG A 45 20.82 -27.72 9.77
CA ARG A 45 21.62 -27.69 8.55
C ARG A 45 20.90 -28.47 7.44
N ILE A 46 20.66 -27.80 6.32
CA ILE A 46 19.89 -28.37 5.19
C ILE A 46 20.82 -28.50 3.97
N THR A 47 20.83 -29.67 3.34
CA THR A 47 21.59 -29.88 2.11
C THR A 47 20.65 -30.16 0.95
N LEU A 48 20.75 -29.35 -0.09
CA LEU A 48 20.07 -29.52 -1.38
C LEU A 48 21.02 -30.15 -2.39
N ASN A 49 20.48 -30.94 -3.30
CA ASN A 49 21.26 -31.60 -4.35
C ASN A 49 20.35 -31.91 -5.56
N SER A 50 20.90 -32.49 -6.61
CA SER A 50 20.15 -32.76 -7.85
C SER A 50 18.96 -33.72 -7.69
N THR A 51 18.91 -34.53 -6.62
CA THR A 51 17.79 -35.45 -6.33
C THR A 51 16.68 -34.73 -5.53
N HIS A 52 17.08 -33.86 -4.63
CA HIS A 52 16.21 -33.04 -3.79
C HIS A 52 16.65 -31.55 -3.92
N PRO A 53 16.34 -30.93 -5.06
CA PRO A 53 16.84 -29.58 -5.35
C PRO A 53 16.06 -28.44 -4.69
N VAL A 54 14.88 -28.70 -4.16
CA VAL A 54 13.96 -27.67 -3.69
C VAL A 54 13.77 -27.73 -2.18
N LEU A 55 13.99 -26.60 -1.54
CA LEU A 55 13.60 -26.32 -0.16
C LEU A 55 12.35 -25.44 -0.18
N THR A 56 11.27 -25.92 0.44
CA THR A 56 10.05 -25.16 0.71
C THR A 56 10.05 -24.71 2.16
N LEU A 57 9.69 -23.46 2.40
CA LEU A 57 9.67 -22.82 3.71
C LEU A 57 8.32 -22.19 3.98
N ASP A 58 7.76 -22.44 5.18
CA ASP A 58 6.58 -21.76 5.71
C ASP A 58 7.00 -20.88 6.89
N TYR A 59 6.69 -19.59 6.84
CA TYR A 59 6.88 -18.65 7.95
C TYR A 59 5.67 -18.62 8.91
N GLY A 60 4.61 -19.38 8.61
CA GLY A 60 3.40 -19.49 9.42
C GLY A 60 2.41 -18.35 9.23
N ALA A 61 2.90 -17.17 8.95
CA ALA A 61 2.10 -15.99 8.66
C ALA A 61 2.88 -15.01 7.76
N GLU A 62 2.19 -13.96 7.31
CA GLU A 62 2.77 -12.90 6.50
C GLU A 62 3.94 -12.21 7.20
N VAL A 63 5.05 -12.08 6.49
CA VAL A 63 6.26 -11.40 6.91
C VAL A 63 6.83 -10.56 5.77
N GLY A 64 7.59 -9.51 6.11
CA GLY A 64 8.32 -8.66 5.17
C GLY A 64 9.73 -8.37 5.66
N GLY A 65 10.66 -8.21 4.72
CA GLY A 65 12.05 -7.93 5.06
C GLY A 65 13.02 -8.34 3.95
N PHE A 66 14.27 -8.53 4.31
CA PHE A 66 15.34 -8.93 3.39
C PHE A 66 15.62 -10.43 3.58
N PRO A 67 15.21 -11.28 2.64
CA PRO A 67 15.51 -12.70 2.68
C PRO A 67 17.01 -12.96 2.68
N TYR A 68 17.47 -13.87 3.49
CA TYR A 68 18.88 -14.26 3.52
C TYR A 68 19.07 -15.76 3.75
N LEU A 69 20.23 -16.24 3.33
CA LEU A 69 20.72 -17.57 3.62
C LEU A 69 22.21 -17.52 3.96
N GLN A 70 22.64 -18.36 4.90
CA GLN A 70 24.03 -18.59 5.24
C GLN A 70 24.45 -19.95 4.70
N THR A 71 25.45 -20.00 3.82
CA THR A 71 25.85 -21.22 3.15
C THR A 71 27.27 -21.65 3.48
N GLU A 72 27.55 -22.95 3.36
CA GLU A 72 28.91 -23.47 3.26
C GLU A 72 29.51 -23.17 1.88
N SER A 73 30.84 -23.34 1.78
CA SER A 73 31.51 -23.24 0.47
C SER A 73 31.07 -24.40 -0.39
N PRO A 74 30.45 -24.17 -1.54
CA PRO A 74 30.17 -25.26 -2.46
C PRO A 74 31.46 -25.74 -3.14
N ASP A 75 31.49 -26.99 -3.59
CA ASP A 75 32.63 -27.55 -4.33
C ASP A 75 32.85 -26.85 -5.66
N GLN A 76 31.81 -26.32 -6.25
CA GLN A 76 31.81 -25.52 -7.48
C GLN A 76 30.72 -24.44 -7.38
N ALA A 77 30.78 -23.42 -8.22
CA ALA A 77 29.76 -22.39 -8.26
C ALA A 77 28.37 -22.99 -8.46
N VAL A 78 27.41 -22.59 -7.61
CA VAL A 78 26.03 -23.05 -7.62
C VAL A 78 25.11 -21.90 -7.90
N GLN A 79 24.24 -22.03 -8.88
CA GLN A 79 23.11 -21.12 -9.05
C GLN A 79 21.93 -21.59 -8.23
N ILE A 80 21.29 -20.65 -7.54
CA ILE A 80 20.04 -20.89 -6.82
C ILE A 80 18.97 -19.90 -7.27
N GLU A 81 17.73 -20.37 -7.28
CA GLU A 81 16.55 -19.54 -7.51
C GLU A 81 15.73 -19.49 -6.23
N LEU A 82 15.39 -18.29 -5.79
CA LEU A 82 14.48 -18.02 -4.70
C LEU A 82 13.15 -17.55 -5.27
N LYS A 83 12.05 -18.11 -4.77
CA LYS A 83 10.70 -17.61 -5.04
C LYS A 83 10.01 -17.23 -3.74
N TYR A 84 9.16 -16.24 -3.82
CA TYR A 84 8.38 -15.69 -2.71
C TYR A 84 6.91 -15.68 -3.07
N SER A 85 6.06 -15.95 -2.10
CA SER A 85 4.63 -15.92 -2.31
C SER A 85 3.86 -15.70 -1.01
N GLU A 86 2.75 -14.98 -1.09
CA GLU A 86 1.76 -14.93 -0.01
C GLU A 86 1.00 -16.25 0.07
N PRO A 87 0.30 -16.75 -0.98
CA PRO A 87 -0.30 -18.08 -0.98
C PRO A 87 0.69 -19.15 -1.47
N PHE A 88 0.58 -20.35 -0.96
CA PHE A 88 1.45 -21.48 -1.37
C PHE A 88 1.48 -21.70 -2.89
N GLY A 89 0.31 -21.59 -3.55
CA GLY A 89 0.19 -21.84 -5.00
C GLY A 89 1.12 -20.99 -5.87
N GLY A 90 1.54 -19.80 -5.41
CA GLY A 90 2.48 -18.96 -6.15
C GLY A 90 3.88 -19.56 -6.27
N LEU A 91 4.32 -20.41 -5.34
CA LEU A 91 5.60 -21.10 -5.46
C LEU A 91 5.66 -22.07 -6.65
N GLN A 92 4.52 -22.55 -7.10
CA GLN A 92 4.40 -23.47 -8.23
C GLN A 92 4.44 -22.75 -9.58
N LEU A 93 4.28 -21.41 -9.57
CA LEU A 93 4.34 -20.59 -10.79
C LEU A 93 5.79 -20.21 -11.13
N PRO A 94 6.11 -20.02 -12.43
CA PRO A 94 7.46 -19.63 -12.84
C PRO A 94 7.96 -18.33 -12.24
N TYR A 95 7.05 -17.41 -11.91
CA TYR A 95 7.33 -16.03 -11.47
C TYR A 95 6.86 -15.74 -10.03
N GLY A 96 6.57 -16.76 -9.23
CA GLY A 96 5.99 -16.57 -7.91
C GLY A 96 4.54 -16.08 -8.00
N ASP A 97 4.12 -15.23 -7.06
CA ASP A 97 2.78 -14.63 -7.05
C ASP A 97 2.73 -13.19 -7.61
N GLY A 98 3.69 -12.80 -8.39
CA GLY A 98 3.78 -11.50 -9.05
C GLY A 98 4.58 -11.58 -10.34
N PRO A 99 4.93 -10.42 -10.93
CA PRO A 99 4.47 -9.07 -10.64
C PRO A 99 3.08 -8.75 -11.21
N TRP A 100 2.46 -7.70 -10.69
CA TRP A 100 1.23 -7.11 -11.23
C TRP A 100 1.55 -5.89 -12.12
N LEU A 101 0.53 -5.38 -12.86
CA LEU A 101 0.67 -4.25 -13.79
C LEU A 101 1.22 -2.99 -13.13
N PHE A 102 0.74 -2.66 -11.93
CA PHE A 102 1.27 -1.57 -11.12
C PHE A 102 2.54 -2.05 -10.44
N VAL A 103 3.66 -1.58 -10.95
CA VAL A 103 4.96 -1.94 -10.43
C VAL A 103 5.10 -1.39 -9.02
N ASN A 104 5.68 -2.19 -8.19
CA ASN A 104 5.88 -1.99 -6.77
C ASN A 104 6.87 -0.86 -6.44
N GLY A 105 6.70 0.27 -7.06
CA GLY A 105 7.47 1.46 -6.78
C GLY A 105 8.98 1.28 -6.75
N LEU A 106 9.66 2.22 -6.14
CA LEU A 106 11.11 2.21 -6.01
C LEU A 106 11.62 1.16 -5.00
N ALA A 107 10.73 0.61 -4.19
CA ALA A 107 11.04 -0.47 -3.27
C ALA A 107 10.74 -1.85 -3.86
N ASN A 108 10.94 -2.03 -5.16
CA ASN A 108 10.63 -3.25 -5.89
C ASN A 108 10.75 -4.53 -5.07
N SER A 109 9.76 -5.36 -5.19
CA SER A 109 9.72 -6.70 -4.65
C SER A 109 9.84 -7.68 -5.79
N PHE A 110 10.96 -8.36 -5.93
CA PHE A 110 11.12 -9.39 -6.93
C PHE A 110 10.57 -10.69 -6.38
N ARG A 111 9.53 -11.24 -7.00
CA ARG A 111 8.96 -12.51 -6.54
C ARG A 111 9.80 -13.71 -6.94
N THR A 112 10.84 -13.49 -7.76
CA THR A 112 11.85 -14.50 -8.13
C THR A 112 13.21 -13.82 -8.25
N GLU A 113 14.21 -14.33 -7.53
CA GLU A 113 15.60 -13.87 -7.58
C GLU A 113 16.54 -15.03 -7.85
N THR A 114 17.67 -14.75 -8.48
CA THR A 114 18.70 -15.75 -8.77
C THR A 114 20.04 -15.29 -8.20
N PHE A 115 20.74 -16.18 -7.50
CA PHE A 115 22.05 -15.92 -6.92
C PHE A 115 23.07 -16.95 -7.39
N ASN A 116 24.32 -16.51 -7.56
CA ASN A 116 25.47 -17.37 -7.82
C ASN A 116 26.27 -17.53 -6.51
N ILE A 117 26.23 -18.69 -5.90
CA ILE A 117 26.96 -19.01 -4.67
C ILE A 117 28.33 -19.60 -5.06
N THR A 118 29.40 -18.85 -4.80
CA THR A 118 30.78 -19.23 -5.15
C THR A 118 31.68 -19.47 -3.95
N LYS A 119 31.24 -19.09 -2.76
CA LYS A 119 31.98 -19.22 -1.49
C LYS A 119 31.03 -19.33 -0.31
N ALA A 120 31.54 -19.77 0.81
CA ALA A 120 30.80 -19.73 2.08
C ALA A 120 30.46 -18.28 2.47
N GLY A 121 29.32 -18.09 3.12
CA GLY A 121 28.94 -16.81 3.68
C GLY A 121 27.45 -16.52 3.61
N LYS A 122 27.09 -15.31 4.02
CA LYS A 122 25.73 -14.79 3.94
C LYS A 122 25.45 -14.26 2.53
N THR A 123 24.35 -14.69 1.97
CA THR A 123 23.70 -14.09 0.79
C THR A 123 22.38 -13.48 1.26
N GLU A 124 22.12 -12.22 0.92
CA GLU A 124 20.91 -11.49 1.29
C GLU A 124 20.36 -10.79 0.05
N ALA A 125 19.03 -10.76 -0.09
CA ALA A 125 18.36 -10.03 -1.14
C ALA A 125 18.72 -8.53 -1.07
N LEU A 126 18.90 -7.91 -2.24
CA LEU A 126 19.30 -6.49 -2.33
C LEU A 126 18.15 -5.56 -1.98
N LEU A 127 16.93 -5.95 -2.33
CA LEU A 127 15.73 -5.17 -2.09
C LEU A 127 14.84 -5.87 -1.07
N LEU A 128 14.08 -5.06 -0.36
CA LEU A 128 13.09 -5.54 0.59
C LEU A 128 12.02 -6.34 -0.14
N GLN A 129 11.83 -7.59 0.26
CA GLN A 129 10.66 -8.36 -0.10
C GLN A 129 9.49 -7.93 0.77
N GLY A 130 8.46 -7.38 0.13
CA GLY A 130 7.20 -7.18 0.78
C GLY A 130 6.45 -8.49 0.88
N GLY A 131 5.53 -8.58 1.77
CA GLY A 131 4.57 -9.62 2.00
C GLY A 131 4.84 -11.03 1.45
N LEU A 132 5.26 -11.94 2.29
CA LEU A 132 5.33 -13.36 1.96
C LEU A 132 5.05 -14.21 3.19
N ARG A 133 4.37 -15.34 2.99
CA ARG A 133 4.33 -16.43 3.95
C ARG A 133 5.22 -17.58 3.49
N TRP A 134 5.30 -17.79 2.18
CA TRP A 134 5.97 -18.93 1.58
C TRP A 134 7.22 -18.51 0.82
N GLN A 135 8.26 -19.31 0.93
CA GLN A 135 9.49 -19.15 0.16
C GLN A 135 9.95 -20.51 -0.36
N SER A 136 10.49 -20.54 -1.58
CA SER A 136 11.22 -21.72 -2.03
C SER A 136 12.64 -21.34 -2.45
N ILE A 137 13.58 -22.27 -2.24
CA ILE A 137 14.96 -22.18 -2.70
C ILE A 137 15.25 -23.40 -3.55
N THR A 138 15.62 -23.17 -4.80
CA THR A 138 15.90 -24.24 -5.76
C THR A 138 17.37 -24.19 -6.17
N VAL A 139 18.11 -25.27 -5.96
CA VAL A 139 19.45 -25.44 -6.56
C VAL A 139 19.27 -25.77 -8.04
N LEU A 140 19.88 -24.97 -8.90
CA LEU A 140 19.82 -25.13 -10.34
C LEU A 140 20.99 -25.99 -10.83
N GLY A 141 20.70 -26.92 -11.75
CA GLY A 141 21.73 -27.83 -12.29
C GLY A 141 22.01 -29.05 -11.43
N GLN A 142 23.23 -29.57 -11.47
CA GLN A 142 23.62 -30.83 -10.85
C GLN A 142 24.46 -30.68 -9.57
N SER A 143 24.57 -29.45 -9.07
CA SER A 143 25.38 -29.13 -7.90
C SER A 143 24.66 -29.41 -6.58
N SER A 144 25.38 -29.36 -5.47
CA SER A 144 24.80 -29.39 -4.14
C SER A 144 25.13 -28.12 -3.37
N LEU A 145 24.26 -27.75 -2.44
CA LEU A 145 24.42 -26.60 -1.57
C LEU A 145 23.99 -26.95 -0.15
N THR A 146 24.84 -26.63 0.82
CA THR A 146 24.48 -26.74 2.23
C THR A 146 24.20 -25.36 2.82
N ILE A 147 23.02 -25.23 3.42
CA ILE A 147 22.50 -24.04 4.07
C ILE A 147 22.57 -24.27 5.59
N ASN A 148 23.25 -23.39 6.30
CA ASN A 148 23.44 -23.46 7.75
C ASN A 148 22.43 -22.58 8.50
N ASP A 149 21.94 -21.54 7.86
CA ASP A 149 20.94 -20.61 8.42
C ASP A 149 20.13 -19.95 7.30
N ILE A 150 18.87 -19.67 7.60
CA ILE A 150 17.93 -19.07 6.66
C ILE A 150 16.89 -18.24 7.41
N GLY A 151 16.41 -17.19 6.80
CA GLY A 151 15.36 -16.34 7.37
C GLY A 151 15.18 -15.03 6.62
N LEU A 152 14.44 -14.12 7.24
CA LEU A 152 14.33 -12.73 6.83
C LEU A 152 14.92 -11.82 7.90
N ARG A 153 15.71 -10.84 7.48
CA ARG A 153 16.04 -9.68 8.29
C ARG A 153 14.88 -8.69 8.15
N PRO A 154 14.08 -8.48 9.21
CA PRO A 154 12.90 -7.63 9.11
C PRO A 154 13.28 -6.17 8.87
N SER A 155 12.41 -5.44 8.18
CA SER A 155 12.52 -3.98 8.00
C SER A 155 11.91 -3.20 9.15
N VAL A 156 11.14 -3.85 9.99
CA VAL A 156 10.49 -3.31 11.18
C VAL A 156 10.64 -4.30 12.34
N ILE A 157 10.44 -3.83 13.56
CA ILE A 157 10.33 -4.73 14.73
C ILE A 157 8.96 -5.40 14.64
N ILE A 158 8.94 -6.64 14.17
CA ILE A 158 7.73 -7.42 14.05
C ILE A 158 7.44 -8.11 15.39
N LYS A 159 6.22 -7.99 15.86
CA LYS A 159 5.72 -8.66 17.05
C LYS A 159 4.57 -9.57 16.64
N GLU A 160 4.47 -10.72 17.29
CA GLU A 160 3.27 -11.54 17.19
C GLU A 160 2.06 -10.78 17.74
N THR A 161 0.86 -11.06 17.22
CA THR A 161 -0.35 -10.30 17.58
C THR A 161 -0.65 -10.34 19.08
N ASP A 162 -0.39 -11.45 19.74
CA ASP A 162 -0.52 -11.62 21.19
C ASP A 162 0.50 -10.84 22.04
N SER A 163 1.56 -10.31 21.40
CA SER A 163 2.58 -9.46 22.03
C SER A 163 2.36 -7.97 21.81
N LEU A 164 1.34 -7.58 21.04
CA LEU A 164 1.00 -6.19 20.80
C LEU A 164 0.43 -5.53 22.06
N PRO A 165 0.54 -4.19 22.20
CA PRO A 165 -0.08 -3.48 23.32
C PRO A 165 -1.62 -3.50 23.26
N GLY A 166 -2.21 -3.61 22.06
CA GLY A 166 -3.62 -3.84 21.87
C GLY A 166 -3.94 -5.33 21.85
N SER A 167 -5.11 -5.71 22.35
CA SER A 167 -5.57 -7.10 22.39
C SER A 167 -7.08 -7.20 22.34
N PHE A 168 -7.58 -8.36 21.90
CA PHE A 168 -9.00 -8.65 21.85
C PHE A 168 -9.23 -10.15 22.02
N SER A 169 -10.09 -10.53 22.94
CA SER A 169 -10.47 -11.93 23.18
C SER A 169 -11.95 -12.01 23.55
N THR A 170 -12.62 -13.06 23.10
CA THR A 170 -14.05 -13.28 23.37
C THR A 170 -14.35 -14.74 23.67
N SER A 171 -15.61 -15.00 24.10
CA SER A 171 -16.14 -16.36 24.25
C SER A 171 -16.17 -17.17 22.95
N ASN A 172 -16.08 -16.53 21.79
CA ASN A 172 -15.97 -17.13 20.45
C ASN A 172 -14.64 -16.72 19.79
N SER A 173 -13.69 -17.64 19.73
CA SER A 173 -12.33 -17.37 19.25
C SER A 173 -12.28 -16.90 17.78
N SER A 174 -13.30 -17.17 16.95
CA SER A 174 -13.31 -16.72 15.56
C SER A 174 -13.29 -15.19 15.42
N TYR A 175 -13.83 -14.46 16.42
CA TYR A 175 -13.73 -13.00 16.43
C TYR A 175 -12.31 -12.52 16.73
N GLN A 176 -11.56 -13.25 17.56
CA GLN A 176 -10.16 -12.94 17.80
C GLN A 176 -9.34 -13.18 16.54
N ASP A 177 -9.55 -14.29 15.85
CA ASP A 177 -8.86 -14.59 14.57
C ASP A 177 -9.12 -13.49 13.54
N VAL A 178 -10.36 -12.96 13.47
CA VAL A 178 -10.71 -11.83 12.59
C VAL A 178 -10.05 -10.52 13.04
N TRP A 179 -9.99 -10.25 14.37
CA TRP A 179 -9.32 -9.07 14.91
C TRP A 179 -7.82 -9.09 14.57
N ASP A 180 -7.18 -10.25 14.65
CA ASP A 180 -5.76 -10.45 14.34
C ASP A 180 -5.41 -10.14 12.88
N LEU A 181 -6.36 -10.30 11.93
CA LEU A 181 -6.12 -10.04 10.51
C LEU A 181 -5.61 -8.63 10.22
N GLY A 182 -6.29 -7.61 10.75
CA GLY A 182 -5.87 -6.22 10.54
C GLY A 182 -4.61 -5.87 11.34
N ALA A 183 -4.50 -6.37 12.57
CA ALA A 183 -3.31 -6.17 13.38
C ALA A 183 -2.06 -6.71 12.67
N ARG A 184 -2.13 -7.88 12.05
CA ARG A 184 -1.02 -8.47 11.29
C ARG A 184 -0.77 -7.74 9.98
N ALA A 185 -1.81 -7.32 9.26
CA ALA A 185 -1.65 -6.58 8.01
C ALA A 185 -0.86 -5.28 8.22
N VAL A 186 -1.13 -4.56 9.30
CA VAL A 186 -0.35 -3.37 9.69
C VAL A 186 1.11 -3.72 9.99
N GLN A 187 1.39 -4.84 10.68
CA GLN A 187 2.76 -5.27 10.94
C GLN A 187 3.52 -5.60 9.64
N ALA A 188 2.84 -6.11 8.63
CA ALA A 188 3.45 -6.47 7.35
C ALA A 188 3.61 -5.29 6.39
N ALA A 189 2.71 -4.30 6.42
CA ALA A 189 2.65 -3.21 5.43
C ALA A 189 3.18 -1.86 5.92
N CYS A 190 3.46 -1.68 7.23
CA CYS A 190 4.06 -0.45 7.75
C CYS A 190 5.56 -0.63 7.95
N TYR A 191 6.34 0.43 7.73
CA TYR A 191 7.81 0.40 7.71
C TYR A 191 8.40 1.56 8.50
N ASP A 192 9.38 1.27 9.34
CA ASP A 192 10.11 2.29 10.09
C ASP A 192 10.92 3.21 9.16
N ALA A 193 11.07 4.48 9.54
CA ALA A 193 11.94 5.41 8.84
C ALA A 193 13.37 4.84 8.69
N GLY A 194 13.93 4.96 7.49
CA GLY A 194 15.28 4.48 7.19
C GLY A 194 15.39 2.95 7.01
N SER A 195 14.30 2.19 7.08
CA SER A 195 14.33 0.73 6.89
C SER A 195 14.64 0.33 5.44
N GLN A 196 14.22 1.13 4.47
CA GLN A 196 14.51 0.93 3.04
C GLN A 196 15.60 1.92 2.60
N PRO A 197 16.82 1.44 2.25
CA PRO A 197 17.83 2.31 1.65
C PRO A 197 17.41 2.75 0.25
N SER A 198 18.04 3.82 -0.25
CA SER A 198 17.85 4.25 -1.64
C SER A 198 18.20 3.11 -2.60
N THR A 199 17.38 2.92 -3.62
CA THR A 199 17.65 1.94 -4.70
C THR A 199 18.78 2.40 -5.62
N TRP A 200 19.12 3.68 -5.58
CA TRP A 200 20.28 4.24 -6.26
C TRP A 200 21.35 4.61 -5.24
N GLN A 201 22.57 4.14 -5.48
CA GLN A 201 23.74 4.46 -4.66
C GLN A 201 24.71 5.29 -5.49
N ILE A 202 24.91 6.55 -5.13
CA ILE A 202 25.85 7.41 -5.81
C ILE A 202 27.26 7.10 -5.33
N THR A 203 28.15 6.84 -6.30
CA THR A 203 29.56 6.52 -6.06
C THR A 203 30.47 7.36 -6.96
N GLU A 204 31.78 7.31 -6.75
CA GLU A 204 32.77 7.93 -7.64
C GLU A 204 32.75 7.34 -9.06
N ASP A 205 32.30 6.08 -9.19
CA ASP A 205 32.17 5.40 -10.49
C ASP A 205 30.83 5.73 -11.22
N GLY A 206 29.90 6.43 -10.58
CA GLY A 206 28.57 6.73 -11.10
C GLY A 206 27.46 6.24 -10.19
N ALA A 207 26.21 6.30 -10.67
CA ALA A 207 25.07 5.78 -9.96
C ALA A 207 24.97 4.27 -10.10
N PHE A 208 25.10 3.53 -9.00
CA PHE A 208 24.76 2.11 -8.96
C PHE A 208 23.27 1.94 -8.76
N ILE A 209 22.61 1.29 -9.70
CA ILE A 209 21.15 1.17 -9.77
C ILE A 209 20.75 -0.29 -9.69
N GLN A 210 19.79 -0.57 -8.81
CA GLN A 210 19.17 -1.88 -8.62
C GLN A 210 17.65 -1.75 -8.79
N GLY A 211 17.06 -2.75 -9.43
CA GLY A 211 15.63 -2.78 -9.62
C GLY A 211 15.15 -2.14 -10.93
N GLN A 212 14.03 -2.63 -11.38
CA GLN A 212 13.46 -2.32 -12.70
C GLN A 212 12.59 -1.07 -12.75
N TYR A 213 12.18 -0.54 -11.60
CA TYR A 213 11.34 0.65 -11.59
C TYR A 213 12.13 1.82 -12.18
N PRO A 214 11.62 2.43 -13.26
CA PRO A 214 12.35 3.51 -13.91
C PRO A 214 12.23 4.77 -13.09
N ALA A 215 13.34 5.24 -12.60
CA ALA A 215 13.43 6.62 -12.21
C ALA A 215 13.77 7.43 -13.47
N VAL A 216 12.97 8.46 -13.72
CA VAL A 216 13.11 9.31 -14.91
C VAL A 216 13.61 10.70 -14.53
N SER A 217 14.38 11.32 -15.46
CA SER A 217 14.86 12.68 -15.24
C SER A 217 13.72 13.70 -15.27
N ALA A 218 13.67 14.56 -14.28
CA ALA A 218 12.74 15.69 -14.20
C ALA A 218 12.97 16.73 -15.31
N GLN A 219 14.16 16.73 -15.92
CA GLN A 219 14.53 17.71 -16.96
C GLN A 219 14.16 17.30 -18.37
N GLY A 220 13.69 16.05 -18.56
CA GLY A 220 13.48 15.50 -19.91
C GLY A 220 12.06 15.61 -20.45
N ASP A 221 11.10 16.17 -19.73
CA ASP A 221 9.69 16.18 -20.12
C ASP A 221 9.42 16.86 -21.48
N GLY A 222 10.13 17.93 -21.78
CA GLY A 222 10.03 18.65 -23.05
C GLY A 222 10.92 18.11 -24.18
N PHE A 223 11.66 17.02 -24.01
CA PHE A 223 12.56 16.51 -25.02
C PHE A 223 11.81 15.82 -26.16
N SER A 224 12.33 15.98 -27.39
CA SER A 224 11.71 15.40 -28.57
C SER A 224 12.78 15.13 -29.62
N ASN A 225 12.69 14.00 -30.32
CA ASN A 225 13.63 13.60 -31.39
C ASN A 225 15.10 13.76 -30.95
N TYR A 226 15.47 13.13 -29.89
CA TYR A 226 16.77 13.30 -29.24
C TYR A 226 17.63 12.03 -29.31
N THR A 227 18.90 12.18 -28.99
CA THR A 227 19.82 11.07 -28.77
C THR A 227 20.24 11.04 -27.30
N LEU A 228 19.92 9.95 -26.62
CA LEU A 228 20.43 9.61 -25.28
C LEU A 228 21.71 8.79 -25.42
N GLU A 229 22.81 9.22 -24.80
CA GLU A 229 24.06 8.47 -24.71
C GLU A 229 24.50 8.40 -23.23
N PHE A 230 24.95 7.22 -22.78
CA PHE A 230 25.45 6.99 -21.43
C PHE A 230 26.47 5.86 -21.42
N GLN A 231 27.26 5.82 -20.35
CA GLN A 231 28.12 4.67 -20.02
C GLN A 231 27.46 3.82 -18.95
N THR A 232 27.54 2.50 -19.09
CA THR A 232 27.02 1.52 -18.14
C THR A 232 28.02 0.41 -17.89
N LYS A 233 28.07 -0.07 -16.64
CA LYS A 233 28.89 -1.23 -16.22
C LYS A 233 27.94 -2.22 -15.54
N ILE A 234 27.58 -3.28 -16.24
CA ILE A 234 26.70 -4.33 -15.72
C ILE A 234 27.43 -5.10 -14.64
N THR A 235 26.87 -5.20 -13.45
CA THR A 235 27.40 -6.04 -12.37
C THR A 235 26.72 -7.39 -12.29
N THR A 236 25.44 -7.45 -12.70
CA THR A 236 24.63 -8.68 -12.69
C THR A 236 23.59 -8.63 -13.80
N GLY A 237 23.62 -9.59 -14.71
CA GLY A 237 22.57 -9.89 -15.66
C GLY A 237 22.41 -8.91 -16.81
N GLY A 238 22.16 -7.63 -16.54
CA GLY A 238 21.93 -6.65 -17.60
C GLY A 238 21.78 -5.22 -17.07
N THR A 239 21.67 -4.29 -18.01
CA THR A 239 21.38 -2.87 -17.77
C THR A 239 20.05 -2.52 -18.43
N GLY A 240 19.33 -1.52 -17.92
CA GLY A 240 18.04 -1.10 -18.46
C GLY A 240 17.88 0.41 -18.48
N TRP A 241 17.23 0.92 -19.54
CA TRP A 241 16.93 2.34 -19.70
C TRP A 241 15.59 2.55 -20.42
N ARG A 242 15.03 3.74 -20.23
CA ARG A 242 13.80 4.16 -20.90
C ARG A 242 14.04 5.43 -21.70
N VAL A 243 13.26 5.59 -22.75
CA VAL A 243 13.21 6.81 -23.58
C VAL A 243 11.77 7.12 -23.96
N ALA A 244 11.51 8.35 -24.34
CA ALA A 244 10.17 8.83 -24.66
C ALA A 244 9.16 8.48 -23.56
N GLY A 245 9.57 8.67 -22.31
CA GLY A 245 8.76 8.38 -21.12
C GLY A 245 7.78 9.50 -20.82
N GLY A 246 6.58 9.15 -20.36
CA GLY A 246 5.61 10.09 -19.81
C GLY A 246 6.02 10.60 -18.43
N ALA A 247 5.33 11.64 -17.98
CA ALA A 247 5.57 12.27 -16.68
C ALA A 247 5.42 11.29 -15.50
N ASN A 248 4.55 10.29 -15.62
CA ASN A 248 4.38 9.24 -14.60
C ASN A 248 5.45 8.15 -14.61
N GLY A 249 6.54 8.33 -15.39
CA GLY A 249 7.74 7.49 -15.36
C GLY A 249 7.58 6.02 -15.78
N GLY A 250 6.41 5.45 -15.64
CA GLY A 250 6.15 4.05 -15.89
C GLY A 250 5.98 3.71 -17.37
N TYR A 251 5.63 4.68 -18.18
CA TYR A 251 5.34 4.52 -19.60
C TYR A 251 6.45 5.12 -20.45
N GLY A 252 6.81 4.43 -21.49
CA GLY A 252 7.88 4.76 -22.41
C GLY A 252 8.45 3.49 -23.03
N SER A 253 9.33 3.66 -24.03
CA SER A 253 10.03 2.54 -24.61
C SER A 253 11.13 2.08 -23.67
N TYR A 254 11.08 0.82 -23.25
CA TYR A 254 12.00 0.22 -22.29
C TYR A 254 12.94 -0.75 -22.99
N PHE A 255 14.22 -0.59 -22.74
CA PHE A 255 15.30 -1.38 -23.32
C PHE A 255 16.10 -2.04 -22.20
N VAL A 256 16.45 -3.31 -22.41
CA VAL A 256 17.39 -4.05 -21.54
C VAL A 256 18.47 -4.66 -22.42
N LEU A 257 19.73 -4.35 -22.10
CA LEU A 257 20.91 -4.97 -22.69
C LEU A 257 21.45 -5.99 -21.70
N THR A 258 21.42 -7.28 -22.08
CA THR A 258 21.90 -8.37 -21.23
C THR A 258 23.36 -8.68 -21.48
N SER A 259 24.07 -9.08 -20.42
CA SER A 259 25.48 -9.46 -20.46
C SER A 259 25.70 -10.84 -21.11
N ASN A 260 26.95 -11.16 -21.35
CA ASN A 260 27.44 -12.51 -21.66
C ASN A 260 27.77 -13.32 -20.39
N GLY A 261 27.41 -12.83 -19.19
CA GLY A 261 27.62 -13.47 -17.89
C GLY A 261 27.11 -14.94 -17.81
N PRO A 262 27.17 -15.60 -16.68
CA PRO A 262 26.75 -16.99 -16.56
C PRO A 262 25.34 -17.23 -17.09
N THR A 263 25.15 -18.31 -17.84
CA THR A 263 23.80 -18.68 -18.29
C THR A 263 22.92 -18.90 -17.10
N LEU A 264 21.79 -18.19 -17.03
CA LEU A 264 20.75 -18.48 -16.06
C LEU A 264 20.17 -19.86 -16.36
N GLN A 265 20.31 -20.78 -15.41
CA GLN A 265 19.73 -22.12 -15.51
C GLN A 265 18.29 -22.15 -14.98
N SER A 266 17.73 -20.98 -14.70
CA SER A 266 16.37 -20.83 -14.15
C SER A 266 15.31 -21.33 -15.11
N SER A 267 14.29 -21.98 -14.58
CA SER A 267 13.05 -22.29 -15.28
C SER A 267 12.11 -21.10 -15.41
N ASN A 268 12.48 -19.96 -14.86
CA ASN A 268 11.69 -18.73 -14.90
C ASN A 268 11.57 -18.24 -16.34
N ILE A 269 10.38 -18.29 -16.89
CA ILE A 269 10.07 -17.82 -18.25
C ILE A 269 10.27 -16.31 -18.44
N THR A 270 10.42 -15.55 -17.34
CA THR A 270 10.71 -14.11 -17.38
C THR A 270 12.21 -13.82 -17.49
N ALA A 271 13.08 -14.83 -17.37
CA ALA A 271 14.50 -14.66 -17.56
C ALA A 271 14.82 -14.25 -19.00
N LEU A 272 15.56 -13.16 -19.14
CA LEU A 272 15.93 -12.65 -20.47
C LEU A 272 17.09 -13.44 -21.07
N PRO A 273 17.10 -13.60 -22.41
CA PRO A 273 18.21 -14.27 -23.07
C PRO A 273 19.51 -13.44 -22.94
N ARG A 274 20.65 -14.13 -22.91
CA ARG A 274 21.99 -13.50 -22.87
C ARG A 274 22.37 -12.86 -24.20
N ASN A 275 23.34 -11.95 -24.17
CA ASN A 275 23.86 -11.23 -25.35
C ASN A 275 22.73 -10.66 -26.22
N SER A 276 21.73 -10.08 -25.60
CA SER A 276 20.53 -9.64 -26.27
C SER A 276 20.19 -8.22 -25.90
N LEU A 277 19.67 -7.47 -26.87
CA LEU A 277 18.90 -6.26 -26.59
C LEU A 277 17.42 -6.65 -26.62
N VAL A 278 16.72 -6.42 -25.50
CA VAL A 278 15.28 -6.66 -25.42
C VAL A 278 14.59 -5.30 -25.31
N ALA A 279 13.58 -5.09 -26.14
CA ALA A 279 12.79 -3.87 -26.16
C ALA A 279 11.32 -4.16 -25.88
N GLY A 280 10.71 -3.37 -25.01
CA GLY A 280 9.31 -3.40 -24.65
C GLY A 280 8.74 -2.01 -24.42
N TYR A 281 7.53 -1.95 -23.91
CA TYR A 281 6.85 -0.71 -23.59
C TYR A 281 6.12 -0.83 -22.25
N GLY A 282 6.07 0.26 -21.49
CA GLY A 282 5.40 0.28 -20.19
C GLY A 282 6.29 -0.21 -19.05
N TYR A 283 5.69 -0.68 -17.97
CA TYR A 283 6.37 -1.04 -16.72
C TYR A 283 7.23 -2.30 -16.83
N SER A 284 6.86 -3.21 -17.70
CA SER A 284 7.51 -4.51 -17.76
C SER A 284 7.66 -4.98 -19.21
N ILE A 285 8.74 -5.70 -19.49
CA ILE A 285 8.93 -6.43 -20.75
C ILE A 285 8.44 -7.87 -20.64
N ILE A 286 7.82 -8.26 -19.54
CA ILE A 286 7.30 -9.61 -19.32
C ILE A 286 5.98 -9.76 -20.06
N ASN A 287 5.89 -10.74 -20.97
CA ASN A 287 4.64 -11.10 -21.61
C ASN A 287 3.81 -11.98 -20.66
N GLN A 288 3.15 -11.36 -19.72
CA GLN A 288 2.12 -12.01 -18.92
C GLN A 288 0.76 -11.51 -19.40
N THR A 289 -0.23 -12.39 -19.41
CA THR A 289 -1.60 -12.08 -19.88
C THR A 289 -2.27 -10.92 -19.14
N ILE A 290 -1.76 -10.55 -17.99
CA ILE A 290 -2.27 -9.48 -17.13
C ILE A 290 -1.43 -8.22 -17.25
N LEU A 291 -0.16 -8.33 -17.67
CA LEU A 291 0.82 -7.26 -17.81
C LEU A 291 1.05 -6.91 -19.28
N SER A 292 0.02 -6.82 -20.07
CA SER A 292 0.13 -6.61 -21.50
C SER A 292 0.80 -5.27 -21.86
N SER A 293 2.12 -5.20 -21.66
CA SER A 293 2.95 -4.35 -22.48
C SER A 293 3.04 -4.95 -23.89
N ALA A 294 3.40 -4.14 -24.88
CA ALA A 294 3.68 -4.66 -26.21
C ALA A 294 4.61 -5.88 -26.12
N PRO A 295 4.38 -6.94 -26.90
CA PRO A 295 5.22 -8.13 -26.83
C PRO A 295 6.70 -7.75 -26.96
N PRO A 296 7.56 -8.22 -26.04
CA PRO A 296 8.97 -7.87 -26.08
C PRO A 296 9.64 -8.35 -27.36
N ARG A 297 10.53 -7.54 -27.88
CA ARG A 297 11.34 -7.87 -29.07
C ARG A 297 12.76 -8.09 -28.65
N THR A 298 13.34 -9.18 -29.13
CA THR A 298 14.71 -9.56 -28.81
C THR A 298 15.57 -9.42 -30.07
N TYR A 299 16.70 -8.77 -29.89
CA TYR A 299 17.73 -8.58 -30.93
C TYR A 299 19.02 -9.24 -30.44
N ASP A 300 19.61 -10.07 -31.26
CA ASP A 300 20.91 -10.69 -30.98
C ASP A 300 22.03 -9.66 -31.06
N VAL A 301 22.83 -9.55 -30.03
CA VAL A 301 24.00 -8.68 -29.95
C VAL A 301 25.31 -9.46 -29.77
N SER A 302 25.28 -10.77 -30.02
CA SER A 302 26.44 -11.68 -29.85
C SER A 302 27.68 -11.25 -30.67
N GLY A 303 27.50 -10.39 -31.69
CA GLY A 303 28.60 -9.75 -32.41
C GLY A 303 29.40 -8.72 -31.61
N ILE A 304 28.97 -8.40 -30.40
CA ILE A 304 29.61 -7.48 -29.45
C ILE A 304 29.72 -8.21 -28.10
N SER A 305 30.95 -8.25 -27.55
CA SER A 305 31.10 -8.79 -26.17
C SER A 305 30.56 -7.81 -25.14
N ILE A 306 29.48 -8.19 -24.44
CA ILE A 306 28.88 -7.43 -23.37
C ILE A 306 29.28 -8.10 -22.03
N GLU A 307 30.47 -7.77 -21.59
CA GLU A 307 31.04 -8.39 -20.38
C GLU A 307 30.58 -7.68 -19.10
N GLU A 308 30.26 -8.47 -18.07
CA GLU A 308 30.03 -7.93 -16.75
C GLU A 308 31.30 -7.26 -16.20
N ASN A 309 31.12 -6.26 -15.33
CA ASN A 309 32.18 -5.45 -14.74
C ASN A 309 33.04 -4.67 -15.76
N THR A 310 32.56 -4.50 -16.99
CA THR A 310 33.20 -3.72 -18.05
C THR A 310 32.31 -2.54 -18.43
N TRP A 311 32.92 -1.39 -18.70
CA TRP A 311 32.21 -0.20 -19.15
C TRP A 311 31.84 -0.32 -20.66
N HIS A 312 30.56 -0.09 -20.95
CA HIS A 312 30.01 -0.02 -22.27
C HIS A 312 29.37 1.33 -22.52
N THR A 313 29.53 1.89 -23.73
CA THR A 313 28.81 3.10 -24.14
C THR A 313 27.56 2.66 -24.90
N VAL A 314 26.39 3.11 -24.44
CA VAL A 314 25.09 2.86 -25.06
C VAL A 314 24.55 4.17 -25.60
N ARG A 315 24.07 4.13 -26.84
CA ARG A 315 23.43 5.28 -27.47
C ARG A 315 22.10 4.86 -28.09
N THR A 316 21.06 5.65 -27.84
CA THR A 316 19.71 5.47 -28.37
C THR A 316 19.28 6.76 -29.08
N THR A 317 19.12 6.73 -30.38
CA THR A 317 18.61 7.86 -31.17
C THR A 317 17.13 7.65 -31.45
N ILE A 318 16.32 8.63 -31.12
CA ILE A 318 14.87 8.60 -31.20
C ILE A 318 14.43 9.48 -32.39
N ASN A 319 13.56 8.93 -33.24
CA ASN A 319 12.91 9.68 -34.30
C ASN A 319 11.49 9.14 -34.56
N SER A 320 10.76 9.77 -35.46
CA SER A 320 9.35 9.43 -35.76
C SER A 320 9.14 8.00 -36.24
N THR A 321 10.18 7.27 -36.64
CA THR A 321 10.06 5.90 -37.16
C THR A 321 10.51 4.84 -36.14
N GLY A 322 11.24 5.24 -35.11
CA GLY A 322 11.70 4.33 -34.07
C GLY A 322 12.99 4.74 -33.37
N TYR A 323 13.68 3.74 -32.87
CA TYR A 323 14.82 3.87 -31.99
C TYR A 323 16.03 3.14 -32.57
N ALA A 324 17.07 3.89 -32.93
CA ALA A 324 18.35 3.32 -33.33
C ALA A 324 19.23 3.12 -32.10
N VAL A 325 19.59 1.88 -31.77
CA VAL A 325 20.43 1.54 -30.62
C VAL A 325 21.81 1.11 -31.10
N SER A 326 22.87 1.70 -30.52
CA SER A 326 24.25 1.29 -30.72
C SER A 326 24.95 1.05 -29.38
N VAL A 327 25.91 0.11 -29.40
CA VAL A 327 26.73 -0.24 -28.23
C VAL A 327 28.19 -0.20 -28.66
N ASN A 328 29.01 0.55 -27.92
CA ASN A 328 30.44 0.75 -28.23
C ASN A 328 30.67 1.23 -29.69
N GLY A 329 29.79 2.10 -30.16
CA GLY A 329 29.83 2.66 -31.52
C GLY A 329 29.35 1.74 -32.64
N LYS A 330 28.93 0.50 -32.33
CA LYS A 330 28.36 -0.43 -33.32
C LYS A 330 26.85 -0.41 -33.25
N ASN A 331 26.17 -0.26 -34.38
CA ASN A 331 24.72 -0.39 -34.44
C ASN A 331 24.29 -1.83 -34.13
N VAL A 332 23.41 -2.00 -33.20
CA VAL A 332 22.91 -3.32 -32.73
C VAL A 332 21.48 -3.57 -33.16
N ALA A 333 20.62 -2.55 -33.15
CA ALA A 333 19.24 -2.69 -33.57
C ALA A 333 18.63 -1.37 -34.03
N PHE A 334 17.62 -1.49 -34.89
CA PHE A 334 16.61 -0.47 -35.09
C PHE A 334 15.25 -1.02 -34.67
N VAL A 335 14.70 -0.43 -33.62
CA VAL A 335 13.42 -0.84 -33.05
C VAL A 335 12.35 0.11 -33.59
N THR A 336 11.43 -0.41 -34.41
CA THR A 336 10.34 0.39 -34.97
C THR A 336 9.33 0.76 -33.89
N SER A 337 8.82 1.97 -33.92
CA SER A 337 7.83 2.47 -32.96
C SER A 337 6.41 1.93 -33.19
N ALA A 338 6.08 1.53 -34.40
CA ALA A 338 4.73 1.11 -34.79
C ALA A 338 4.06 0.07 -33.85
N PRO A 339 4.76 -0.98 -33.35
CA PRO A 339 4.15 -1.93 -32.41
C PRO A 339 3.79 -1.34 -31.05
N PHE A 340 4.39 -0.24 -30.66
CA PHE A 340 4.10 0.43 -29.39
C PHE A 340 2.93 1.41 -29.52
N GLN A 341 2.54 1.79 -30.72
CA GLN A 341 1.48 2.76 -30.99
C GLN A 341 0.14 2.40 -30.35
N GLY A 342 -0.23 1.11 -30.32
CA GLY A 342 -1.47 0.64 -29.74
C GLY A 342 -1.54 0.74 -28.19
N TYR A 343 -0.43 1.04 -27.53
CA TYR A 343 -0.33 1.12 -26.07
C TYR A 343 -0.24 2.56 -25.57
N ILE A 344 -0.07 3.54 -26.46
CA ILE A 344 0.07 4.96 -26.11
C ILE A 344 -1.25 5.55 -25.62
N ASN A 345 -2.37 5.09 -26.15
CA ASN A 345 -3.71 5.63 -25.88
C ASN A 345 -4.43 4.95 -24.71
N THR A 346 -3.71 4.37 -23.76
CA THR A 346 -4.32 3.74 -22.59
C THR A 346 -4.77 4.73 -21.51
N GLY A 347 -4.60 6.05 -21.75
CA GLY A 347 -4.85 7.11 -20.78
C GLY A 347 -3.73 7.33 -19.75
N TRP A 348 -2.73 6.47 -19.75
CA TRP A 348 -1.64 6.46 -18.78
C TRP A 348 -0.25 6.69 -19.40
N GLY A 349 -0.15 6.80 -20.72
CA GLY A 349 1.10 6.93 -21.44
C GLY A 349 1.32 8.31 -22.06
N PRO A 350 2.55 8.60 -22.53
CA PRO A 350 2.87 9.85 -23.23
C PRO A 350 2.06 10.00 -24.51
N ASP A 351 1.83 11.23 -24.94
CA ASP A 351 1.09 11.57 -26.16
C ASP A 351 1.81 11.17 -27.47
N GLY A 352 2.97 10.58 -27.37
CA GLY A 352 3.75 10.16 -28.54
C GLY A 352 4.96 9.31 -28.22
N LEU A 353 5.57 8.73 -29.26
CA LEU A 353 6.75 7.89 -29.15
C LEU A 353 8.08 8.63 -29.41
N THR A 354 8.03 9.90 -29.72
CA THR A 354 9.20 10.70 -30.08
C THR A 354 9.59 11.74 -29.05
N GLY A 355 8.70 12.03 -28.11
CA GLY A 355 8.88 13.00 -27.04
C GLY A 355 8.74 12.42 -25.66
N GLY A 356 9.25 13.14 -24.67
CA GLY A 356 9.21 12.80 -23.26
C GLY A 356 10.57 12.51 -22.67
N THR A 357 10.56 12.22 -21.39
CA THR A 357 11.76 12.04 -20.57
C THR A 357 12.46 10.69 -20.81
N PHE A 358 13.59 10.52 -20.18
CA PHE A 358 14.39 9.31 -20.17
C PHE A 358 14.71 8.91 -18.73
N GLY A 359 15.09 7.65 -18.52
CA GLY A 359 15.41 7.15 -17.19
C GLY A 359 16.14 5.82 -17.19
N PHE A 360 16.49 5.36 -16.00
CA PHE A 360 17.29 4.16 -15.80
C PHE A 360 16.62 3.24 -14.76
N GLY A 361 16.72 1.93 -15.01
CA GLY A 361 16.24 0.89 -14.11
C GLY A 361 16.50 -0.47 -14.75
N PRO A 362 17.53 -1.22 -14.31
CA PRO A 362 17.78 -2.59 -14.77
C PRO A 362 16.59 -3.52 -14.54
N PHE A 363 16.45 -4.54 -15.37
CA PHE A 363 15.31 -5.45 -15.34
C PHE A 363 15.36 -6.39 -14.14
N MET A 364 14.28 -6.49 -13.38
CA MET A 364 14.16 -7.37 -12.21
C MET A 364 15.37 -7.23 -11.26
N ASN A 365 16.02 -8.34 -10.93
CA ASN A 365 17.19 -8.40 -10.04
C ASN A 365 18.53 -8.06 -10.73
N HIS A 366 18.49 -7.52 -11.94
CA HIS A 366 19.69 -7.00 -12.61
C HIS A 366 20.20 -5.76 -11.87
N ALA A 367 21.51 -5.49 -12.00
CA ALA A 367 22.15 -4.34 -11.40
C ALA A 367 23.29 -3.80 -12.28
N ALA A 368 23.39 -2.48 -12.37
CA ALA A 368 24.40 -1.82 -13.20
C ALA A 368 24.77 -0.43 -12.66
N TYR A 369 25.98 0.03 -13.02
CA TYR A 369 26.39 1.42 -12.88
C TYR A 369 26.03 2.22 -14.12
N PHE A 370 25.74 3.51 -13.92
CA PHE A 370 25.47 4.48 -14.98
C PHE A 370 26.28 5.75 -14.74
N LYS A 371 26.86 6.31 -15.80
CA LYS A 371 27.55 7.60 -15.76
C LYS A 371 27.65 8.27 -17.11
N ASN A 372 28.13 9.51 -17.14
CA ASN A 372 28.37 10.29 -18.35
C ASN A 372 27.13 10.35 -19.26
N VAL A 373 25.98 10.62 -18.64
CA VAL A 373 24.70 10.71 -19.37
C VAL A 373 24.65 12.02 -20.13
N THR A 374 24.34 11.96 -21.40
CA THR A 374 24.14 13.11 -22.25
C THR A 374 22.92 12.95 -23.13
N VAL A 375 22.23 14.06 -23.39
CA VAL A 375 21.17 14.13 -24.39
C VAL A 375 21.49 15.22 -25.39
N THR A 376 21.44 14.87 -26.69
CA THR A 376 21.61 15.81 -27.78
C THR A 376 20.33 15.90 -28.59
N ALA A 377 19.93 17.12 -28.95
CA ALA A 377 18.84 17.36 -29.88
C ALA A 377 19.21 16.86 -31.31
N GLU A 378 18.21 16.75 -32.19
CA GLU A 378 18.38 16.29 -33.57
C GLU A 378 19.45 17.11 -34.35
N ASN A 379 19.59 18.41 -34.06
CA ASN A 379 20.59 19.28 -34.66
C ASN A 379 22.00 19.14 -34.07
N GLY A 380 22.21 18.19 -33.16
CA GLY A 380 23.49 17.95 -32.49
C GLY A 380 23.79 18.84 -31.28
N THR A 381 22.88 19.73 -30.89
CA THR A 381 23.07 20.58 -29.69
C THR A 381 22.95 19.72 -28.44
N LEU A 382 23.93 19.84 -27.53
CA LEU A 382 23.85 19.23 -26.18
C LEU A 382 22.77 19.97 -25.38
N ILE A 383 21.73 19.23 -24.94
CA ILE A 383 20.62 19.79 -24.17
C ILE A 383 20.58 19.28 -22.73
N TYR A 384 21.34 18.22 -22.41
CA TYR A 384 21.45 17.69 -21.09
C TYR A 384 22.79 16.97 -20.88
N SER A 385 23.33 17.07 -19.66
CA SER A 385 24.52 16.32 -19.24
C SER A 385 24.53 16.09 -17.73
N ASN A 386 24.75 14.86 -17.29
CA ASN A 386 24.93 14.48 -15.90
C ASN A 386 26.00 13.39 -15.76
N GLN A 387 26.98 13.60 -14.89
CA GLN A 387 28.02 12.61 -14.61
C GLN A 387 27.54 11.43 -13.74
N MET A 388 26.39 11.56 -13.06
CA MET A 388 25.80 10.59 -12.13
C MET A 388 26.67 10.30 -10.90
N THR A 389 27.52 11.24 -10.50
CA THR A 389 28.47 11.09 -9.39
C THR A 389 28.18 12.06 -8.22
N SER A 390 27.16 12.91 -8.36
CA SER A 390 26.71 13.83 -7.30
C SER A 390 25.35 13.38 -6.75
N ASN A 391 25.13 13.59 -5.46
CA ASN A 391 23.84 13.33 -4.82
C ASN A 391 22.68 14.15 -5.40
N ASP A 392 22.95 15.28 -6.06
CA ASP A 392 21.94 16.04 -6.81
C ASP A 392 21.22 15.18 -7.88
N THR A 393 21.90 14.11 -8.34
CA THR A 393 21.30 13.13 -9.23
C THR A 393 20.10 12.43 -8.59
N LEU A 394 20.14 12.14 -7.30
CA LEU A 394 19.01 11.50 -6.61
C LEU A 394 17.78 12.42 -6.64
N GLU A 395 17.97 13.70 -6.35
CA GLU A 395 16.90 14.71 -6.39
C GLU A 395 16.32 14.86 -7.81
N GLU A 396 17.17 14.93 -8.83
CA GLU A 396 16.75 15.04 -10.23
C GLU A 396 15.87 13.86 -10.67
N TYR A 397 16.20 12.65 -10.22
CA TYR A 397 15.45 11.43 -10.56
C TYR A 397 14.42 11.05 -9.52
N ALA A 398 14.15 11.94 -8.56
CA ALA A 398 13.18 11.76 -7.48
C ALA A 398 13.40 10.45 -6.68
N ILE A 399 14.63 10.15 -6.33
CA ILE A 399 15.05 8.97 -5.57
C ILE A 399 15.48 9.37 -4.16
N ALA A 400 15.02 8.63 -3.16
CA ALA A 400 15.41 8.81 -1.77
C ALA A 400 15.43 7.48 -1.00
N SER A 401 15.96 7.47 0.21
CA SER A 401 15.63 6.47 1.21
C SER A 401 14.27 6.81 1.83
N ASN A 402 13.60 5.85 2.46
CA ASN A 402 12.36 6.18 3.18
C ASN A 402 12.70 6.95 4.47
N SER A 403 12.59 8.27 4.41
CA SER A 403 12.87 9.17 5.55
C SER A 403 11.71 9.26 6.55
N TYR A 404 10.53 8.80 6.18
CA TYR A 404 9.33 8.76 7.01
C TYR A 404 9.00 7.34 7.43
N ALA A 405 8.42 7.17 8.61
CA ALA A 405 7.73 5.94 8.96
C ALA A 405 6.40 5.93 8.19
N VAL A 406 6.18 4.94 7.34
CA VAL A 406 5.05 4.92 6.40
C VAL A 406 4.33 3.59 6.43
N CYS A 407 3.04 3.63 6.08
CA CYS A 407 2.25 2.44 5.80
C CYS A 407 1.89 2.42 4.32
N LEU A 408 2.17 1.31 3.68
CA LEU A 408 1.78 1.05 2.30
C LEU A 408 0.36 0.49 2.26
N ASP A 409 -0.29 0.59 1.12
CA ASP A 409 -1.59 -0.03 0.86
C ASP A 409 -1.55 -1.53 1.11
N GLY A 410 -0.54 -2.20 0.57
CA GLY A 410 -0.34 -3.63 0.72
C GLY A 410 1.12 -4.05 0.81
N ALA A 411 1.38 -5.17 1.50
CA ALA A 411 2.72 -5.67 1.71
C ALA A 411 3.37 -6.19 0.41
N LYS A 412 2.59 -6.82 -0.48
CA LYS A 412 3.06 -7.33 -1.79
C LYS A 412 2.89 -6.34 -2.93
N ARG A 413 1.73 -5.75 -3.01
CA ARG A 413 1.33 -4.77 -4.05
C ARG A 413 0.27 -3.81 -3.48
N ASP A 414 0.09 -2.54 -4.02
CA ASP A 414 1.01 -1.95 -5.03
C ASP A 414 2.35 -1.54 -4.40
N ARG A 415 2.46 -1.60 -3.07
CA ARG A 415 3.59 -1.13 -2.25
C ARG A 415 3.79 0.37 -2.39
N ALA A 416 2.69 1.07 -2.38
CA ALA A 416 2.63 2.52 -2.45
C ALA A 416 1.95 3.11 -1.22
N ILE A 417 2.28 4.35 -0.93
CA ILE A 417 1.60 5.13 0.11
C ILE A 417 0.33 5.66 -0.53
N TRP A 418 -0.81 5.01 -0.24
CA TRP A 418 -2.12 5.44 -0.68
C TRP A 418 -2.86 6.07 0.50
N ILE A 419 -3.14 7.39 0.44
CA ILE A 419 -3.70 8.10 1.60
C ILE A 419 -5.16 7.73 1.92
N GLY A 420 -5.92 7.25 0.94
CA GLY A 420 -7.28 6.77 1.15
C GLY A 420 -7.32 5.49 1.99
N ASP A 421 -6.40 4.57 1.71
CA ASP A 421 -6.22 3.31 2.44
C ASP A 421 -5.86 3.56 3.91
N PHE A 422 -5.16 4.66 4.17
CA PHE A 422 -4.67 5.00 5.49
C PHE A 422 -5.79 5.33 6.48
N ALA A 423 -7.00 5.66 6.02
CA ALA A 423 -8.15 5.93 6.88
C ALA A 423 -8.53 4.74 7.78
N HIS A 424 -8.51 3.52 7.25
CA HIS A 424 -8.67 2.31 8.08
C HIS A 424 -7.38 1.97 8.83
N THR A 425 -6.24 2.05 8.15
CA THR A 425 -4.92 1.69 8.69
C THR A 425 -4.60 2.44 9.98
N ALA A 426 -4.85 3.75 10.03
CA ALA A 426 -4.63 4.58 11.23
C ALA A 426 -5.45 4.08 12.43
N ARG A 427 -6.70 3.68 12.21
CA ARG A 427 -7.61 3.19 13.27
C ARG A 427 -7.23 1.79 13.73
N ILE A 428 -6.72 0.93 12.81
CA ILE A 428 -6.17 -0.38 13.16
C ILE A 428 -4.91 -0.23 14.01
N ILE A 429 -4.01 0.68 13.63
CA ILE A 429 -2.80 1.03 14.43
C ILE A 429 -3.21 1.41 15.85
N ALA A 430 -4.17 2.32 15.98
CA ALA A 430 -4.63 2.80 17.28
C ALA A 430 -5.25 1.70 18.16
N SER A 431 -5.87 0.68 17.54
CA SER A 431 -6.51 -0.42 18.26
C SER A 431 -5.58 -1.63 18.52
N SER A 432 -4.44 -1.71 17.84
CA SER A 432 -3.57 -2.90 17.89
C SER A 432 -2.13 -2.57 18.29
N SER A 433 -1.33 -2.05 17.39
CA SER A 433 0.10 -1.81 17.63
C SER A 433 0.40 -0.58 18.50
N GLY A 434 -0.52 0.38 18.56
CA GLY A 434 -0.32 1.64 19.28
C GLY A 434 0.82 2.49 18.72
N ARG A 435 1.29 2.21 17.50
CA ARG A 435 2.35 2.95 16.81
C ARG A 435 1.83 4.26 16.22
N TYR A 436 1.37 5.13 17.10
CA TYR A 436 0.89 6.47 16.72
C TYR A 436 1.94 7.30 15.97
N ASP A 437 3.22 6.97 16.14
CA ASP A 437 4.32 7.56 15.37
C ASP A 437 4.19 7.29 13.85
N TYR A 438 3.63 6.16 13.43
CA TYR A 438 3.29 5.97 12.01
C TYR A 438 2.22 6.95 11.54
N ILE A 439 1.18 7.19 12.38
CA ILE A 439 0.10 8.10 12.00
C ILE A 439 0.64 9.54 11.90
N GLN A 440 1.44 9.97 12.90
CA GLN A 440 2.07 11.28 12.87
C GLN A 440 3.02 11.44 11.68
N SER A 441 3.84 10.43 11.40
CA SER A 441 4.79 10.46 10.29
C SER A 441 4.11 10.47 8.92
N MET A 442 2.96 9.80 8.78
CA MET A 442 2.14 9.90 7.57
C MET A 442 1.54 11.31 7.42
N ILE A 443 1.09 11.94 8.50
CA ILE A 443 0.62 13.33 8.47
C ILE A 443 1.77 14.27 8.11
N ASP A 444 2.97 14.07 8.69
CA ASP A 444 4.18 14.81 8.36
C ASP A 444 4.50 14.67 6.85
N PHE A 445 4.50 13.44 6.34
CA PHE A 445 4.77 13.14 4.94
C PHE A 445 3.81 13.89 4.01
N GLU A 446 2.51 13.79 4.25
CA GLU A 446 1.49 14.39 3.37
C GLU A 446 1.60 15.92 3.31
N PHE A 447 1.80 16.59 4.44
CA PHE A 447 1.95 18.05 4.45
C PHE A 447 3.31 18.52 3.96
N ASP A 448 4.39 17.79 4.23
CA ASP A 448 5.72 18.11 3.68
C ASP A 448 5.74 17.97 2.14
N TRP A 449 4.85 17.12 1.62
CA TRP A 449 4.65 16.88 0.20
C TRP A 449 3.44 17.63 -0.39
N GLN A 450 2.74 18.45 0.38
CA GLN A 450 1.65 19.27 -0.14
C GLN A 450 2.11 20.07 -1.36
N TYR A 451 1.29 20.08 -2.42
CA TYR A 451 1.67 20.66 -3.69
C TYR A 451 1.90 22.18 -3.60
N PRO A 452 3.06 22.66 -4.10
CA PRO A 452 3.37 24.08 -4.20
C PRO A 452 2.50 24.75 -5.28
N PRO A 453 2.59 26.08 -5.46
CA PRO A 453 1.85 26.79 -6.51
C PRO A 453 2.04 26.15 -7.89
N GLY A 454 0.94 25.71 -8.49
CA GLY A 454 0.90 24.98 -9.76
C GLY A 454 -0.48 24.35 -9.98
N PRO A 455 -0.62 23.41 -10.94
CA PRO A 455 -1.91 22.80 -11.26
C PRO A 455 -2.58 22.08 -10.09
N ALA A 456 -1.84 21.47 -9.17
CA ALA A 456 -2.36 20.77 -7.99
C ALA A 456 -2.21 21.54 -6.68
N TYR A 457 -1.95 22.87 -6.74
CA TYR A 457 -1.68 23.69 -5.57
C TYR A 457 -2.64 23.42 -4.41
N GLY A 458 -2.07 23.16 -3.23
CA GLY A 458 -2.80 22.96 -1.98
C GLY A 458 -3.32 21.55 -1.71
N LEU A 459 -3.36 20.68 -2.72
CA LEU A 459 -3.66 19.26 -2.53
C LEU A 459 -2.47 18.54 -1.88
N VAL A 460 -2.71 17.35 -1.34
CA VAL A 460 -1.67 16.41 -0.92
C VAL A 460 -1.55 15.27 -1.93
N PRO A 461 -0.41 14.56 -2.03
CA PRO A 461 -0.29 13.42 -2.93
C PRO A 461 -1.29 12.33 -2.55
N ILE A 462 -2.09 11.86 -3.51
CA ILE A 462 -2.97 10.72 -3.25
C ILE A 462 -2.21 9.41 -3.20
N GLN A 463 -1.04 9.38 -3.84
CA GLN A 463 -0.18 8.21 -3.94
C GLN A 463 1.29 8.63 -4.06
N ALA A 464 2.17 7.91 -3.38
CA ALA A 464 3.61 8.01 -3.57
C ALA A 464 4.28 6.66 -3.33
N TYR A 465 5.49 6.48 -3.88
CA TYR A 465 6.25 5.26 -3.61
C TYR A 465 7.21 5.46 -2.43
N MET A 466 7.31 4.45 -1.60
CA MET A 466 8.34 4.39 -0.55
C MET A 466 9.73 4.44 -1.22
N GLY A 467 10.56 5.40 -0.82
CA GLY A 467 11.87 5.64 -1.44
C GLY A 467 11.83 6.62 -2.62
N ALA A 468 10.68 7.25 -2.90
CA ALA A 468 10.63 8.41 -3.77
C ALA A 468 11.06 9.67 -3.00
N GLY A 469 11.75 10.59 -3.68
CA GLY A 469 11.98 11.96 -3.21
C GLY A 469 10.72 12.82 -3.41
N LYS A 470 10.63 13.94 -2.70
CA LYS A 470 9.46 14.84 -2.83
C LYS A 470 9.26 15.40 -4.23
N GLU A 471 10.30 15.43 -5.03
CA GLU A 471 10.30 15.83 -6.44
C GLU A 471 9.43 14.89 -7.29
N TYR A 472 9.19 13.66 -6.79
CA TYR A 472 8.31 12.67 -7.40
C TYR A 472 6.93 13.24 -7.76
N ARG A 473 6.30 14.02 -6.87
CA ARG A 473 5.00 14.64 -7.11
C ARG A 473 4.99 15.57 -8.33
N GLU A 474 6.11 16.29 -8.58
CA GLU A 474 6.23 17.26 -9.66
C GLU A 474 6.61 16.60 -10.99
N VAL A 475 7.35 15.50 -10.92
CA VAL A 475 7.82 14.74 -12.08
C VAL A 475 6.79 13.75 -12.59
N TYR A 476 6.17 13.00 -11.66
CA TYR A 476 5.27 11.90 -11.99
C TYR A 476 3.80 12.30 -11.95
N TYR A 477 3.42 13.22 -11.07
CA TYR A 477 2.04 13.67 -10.89
C TYR A 477 1.99 15.21 -10.76
N PRO A 478 2.34 15.94 -11.83
CA PRO A 478 2.32 17.41 -11.79
C PRO A 478 0.91 17.99 -11.67
N SER A 479 -0.11 17.19 -11.90
CA SER A 479 -1.52 17.47 -11.64
C SER A 479 -2.10 16.33 -10.84
N GLU A 480 -3.24 16.57 -10.18
CA GLU A 480 -3.96 15.53 -9.48
C GLU A 480 -4.29 14.36 -10.41
N PHE A 481 -4.18 13.15 -9.89
CA PHE A 481 -4.32 11.91 -10.61
C PHE A 481 -5.28 10.95 -9.88
N GLY A 482 -6.34 10.52 -10.55
CA GLY A 482 -7.25 9.48 -10.05
C GLY A 482 -7.93 9.84 -8.72
N GLU A 483 -8.40 8.92 -8.04
CA GLU A 483 -9.11 8.83 -6.73
C GLU A 483 -9.12 10.13 -5.92
N THR A 484 -9.84 11.14 -6.39
CA THR A 484 -9.82 12.52 -5.86
C THR A 484 -10.36 12.61 -4.43
N ASP A 485 -11.30 11.75 -4.08
CA ASP A 485 -11.87 11.65 -2.74
C ASP A 485 -10.90 11.08 -1.69
N TYR A 486 -9.72 10.65 -2.10
CA TYR A 486 -8.62 10.34 -1.18
C TYR A 486 -8.16 11.59 -0.41
N GLN A 487 -8.33 12.78 -0.97
CA GLN A 487 -8.15 14.04 -0.23
C GLN A 487 -9.12 14.11 0.97
N PHE A 488 -10.36 13.65 0.79
CA PHE A 488 -11.37 13.66 1.85
C PHE A 488 -11.10 12.58 2.90
N PHE A 489 -10.57 11.42 2.49
CA PHE A 489 -10.11 10.39 3.42
C PHE A 489 -8.92 10.90 4.26
N PHE A 490 -8.03 11.69 3.71
CA PHE A 490 -6.96 12.30 4.49
C PHE A 490 -7.50 13.31 5.51
N LEU A 491 -8.45 14.17 5.13
CA LEU A 491 -9.14 15.06 6.06
C LEU A 491 -9.88 14.27 7.17
N LEU A 492 -10.50 13.15 6.84
CA LEU A 492 -11.10 12.23 7.80
C LEU A 492 -10.03 11.65 8.74
N THR A 493 -8.89 11.23 8.21
CA THR A 493 -7.77 10.69 9.01
C THR A 493 -7.23 11.73 10.00
N LEU A 494 -7.12 12.99 9.61
CA LEU A 494 -6.75 14.08 10.52
C LEU A 494 -7.74 14.23 11.67
N GLY A 495 -9.05 14.16 11.37
CA GLY A 495 -10.12 14.18 12.36
C GLY A 495 -10.10 12.97 13.28
N ASP A 496 -9.94 11.77 12.73
CA ASP A 496 -9.84 10.52 13.51
C ASP A 496 -8.56 10.50 14.38
N TYR A 497 -7.41 10.96 13.86
CA TYR A 497 -6.19 11.12 14.65
C TYR A 497 -6.42 12.05 15.85
N PHE A 498 -7.02 13.21 15.60
CA PHE A 498 -7.31 14.16 16.68
C PHE A 498 -8.31 13.57 17.69
N ALA A 499 -9.33 12.86 17.25
CA ALA A 499 -10.28 12.19 18.11
C ALA A 499 -9.63 11.15 19.04
N LEU A 500 -8.63 10.43 18.55
CA LEU A 500 -7.90 9.41 19.30
C LEU A 500 -6.85 9.99 20.26
N THR A 501 -6.31 11.17 19.96
CA THR A 501 -5.12 11.70 20.65
C THR A 501 -5.33 12.99 21.42
N ASN A 502 -6.29 13.84 21.00
CA ASN A 502 -6.38 15.26 21.38
C ASN A 502 -5.02 16.00 21.21
N ASP A 503 -4.18 15.60 20.25
CA ASP A 503 -2.86 16.21 20.01
C ASP A 503 -2.96 17.51 19.22
N THR A 504 -3.05 18.62 19.97
CA THR A 504 -3.07 19.95 19.36
C THR A 504 -1.76 20.34 18.70
N LYS A 505 -0.61 19.79 19.13
CA LYS A 505 0.71 20.19 18.61
C LYS A 505 0.90 19.79 17.16
N THR A 506 0.58 18.54 16.81
CA THR A 506 0.63 18.07 15.42
C THR A 506 -0.35 18.85 14.56
N ILE A 507 -1.57 19.12 15.07
CA ILE A 507 -2.56 19.91 14.34
C ILE A 507 -2.09 21.35 14.13
N GLU A 508 -1.57 22.03 15.17
CA GLU A 508 -1.04 23.39 15.07
C GLU A 508 0.04 23.49 14.00
N LYS A 509 0.97 22.52 13.94
CA LYS A 509 2.03 22.48 12.95
C LYS A 509 1.51 22.58 11.51
N TYR A 510 0.40 21.93 11.23
CA TYR A 510 -0.16 21.80 9.89
C TYR A 510 -1.50 22.51 9.67
N TRP A 511 -1.93 23.36 10.64
CA TRP A 511 -3.24 24.01 10.56
C TRP A 511 -3.42 24.88 9.31
N ALA A 512 -2.39 25.61 8.91
CA ALA A 512 -2.42 26.39 7.68
C ALA A 512 -2.51 25.52 6.43
N GLY A 513 -1.78 24.40 6.38
CA GLY A 513 -1.84 23.41 5.29
C GLY A 513 -3.20 22.72 5.23
N THR A 514 -3.80 22.39 6.39
CA THR A 514 -5.15 21.82 6.48
C THR A 514 -6.20 22.78 5.93
N LYS A 515 -6.14 24.06 6.30
CA LYS A 515 -7.07 25.09 5.74
C LYS A 515 -6.89 25.23 4.24
N LEU A 516 -5.65 25.30 3.76
CA LEU A 516 -5.36 25.36 2.33
C LEU A 516 -5.92 24.15 1.59
N LEU A 517 -5.77 22.93 2.15
CA LEU A 517 -6.31 21.72 1.55
C LEU A 517 -7.85 21.78 1.46
N VAL A 518 -8.53 22.18 2.54
CA VAL A 518 -10.00 22.33 2.55
C VAL A 518 -10.43 23.36 1.51
N ASP A 519 -9.81 24.53 1.48
CA ASP A 519 -10.14 25.58 0.53
C ASP A 519 -9.96 25.09 -0.91
N THR A 520 -8.87 24.37 -1.17
CA THR A 520 -8.56 23.85 -2.50
C THR A 520 -9.56 22.78 -2.95
N VAL A 521 -9.94 21.83 -2.09
CA VAL A 521 -10.91 20.79 -2.46
C VAL A 521 -12.31 21.36 -2.65
N VAL A 522 -12.67 22.40 -1.89
CA VAL A 522 -13.95 23.11 -2.07
C VAL A 522 -13.97 23.89 -3.39
N ASP A 523 -12.91 24.63 -3.70
CA ASP A 523 -12.82 25.41 -4.94
C ASP A 523 -12.86 24.52 -6.19
N ARG A 524 -12.23 23.36 -6.12
CA ARG A 524 -12.12 22.45 -7.25
C ARG A 524 -13.32 21.54 -7.46
N TYR A 525 -13.89 21.01 -6.37
CA TYR A 525 -14.78 19.87 -6.42
C TYR A 525 -16.19 20.16 -5.95
N LEU A 526 -16.47 21.26 -5.27
CA LEU A 526 -17.83 21.61 -4.88
C LEU A 526 -18.56 22.27 -6.05
N ASP A 527 -19.52 21.56 -6.63
CA ASP A 527 -20.46 22.17 -7.58
C ASP A 527 -21.39 23.13 -6.84
N THR A 528 -21.16 24.44 -7.02
CA THR A 528 -21.94 25.48 -6.36
C THR A 528 -23.41 25.51 -6.76
N ALA A 529 -23.78 24.92 -7.90
CA ALA A 529 -25.16 24.86 -8.35
C ALA A 529 -25.97 23.80 -7.60
N SER A 530 -25.37 22.63 -7.34
CA SER A 530 -26.03 21.53 -6.63
C SER A 530 -25.66 21.48 -5.14
N GLY A 531 -24.49 21.98 -4.77
CA GLY A 531 -23.92 21.80 -3.42
C GLY A 531 -23.33 20.40 -3.20
N LEU A 532 -23.12 19.61 -4.27
CA LEU A 532 -22.55 18.28 -4.22
C LEU A 532 -21.10 18.27 -4.76
N MET A 533 -20.34 17.23 -4.42
CA MET A 533 -18.99 17.05 -4.95
C MET A 533 -19.04 16.57 -6.40
N ALA A 534 -18.43 17.35 -7.29
CA ALA A 534 -18.37 17.09 -8.72
C ALA A 534 -17.22 17.87 -9.37
N SER A 535 -16.58 17.28 -10.35
CA SER A 535 -15.68 17.96 -11.28
C SER A 535 -15.56 17.12 -12.54
N ALA A 536 -15.54 17.76 -13.70
CA ALA A 536 -15.45 17.04 -14.98
C ALA A 536 -14.17 16.18 -15.07
N ASP A 537 -13.09 16.62 -14.45
CA ASP A 537 -11.78 15.97 -14.49
C ASP A 537 -11.51 15.06 -13.27
N ALA A 538 -12.45 15.01 -12.29
CA ALA A 538 -12.26 14.20 -11.09
C ALA A 538 -12.66 12.74 -11.32
N SER A 539 -11.87 11.83 -10.80
CA SER A 539 -12.19 10.42 -10.60
C SER A 539 -12.48 10.19 -9.12
N TRP A 540 -13.51 9.41 -8.82
CA TRP A 540 -13.96 9.16 -7.45
C TRP A 540 -13.91 7.66 -7.17
N PHE A 541 -13.14 7.26 -6.19
CA PHE A 541 -13.09 5.88 -5.71
C PHE A 541 -14.45 5.44 -5.14
N THR A 542 -15.02 6.26 -4.25
CA THR A 542 -16.26 5.95 -3.52
C THR A 542 -17.52 5.97 -4.38
N ALA A 543 -17.46 6.59 -5.56
CA ALA A 543 -18.57 6.66 -6.53
C ALA A 543 -18.19 6.05 -7.88
N GLN A 544 -17.06 5.36 -7.98
CA GLN A 544 -16.61 4.71 -9.22
C GLN A 544 -16.61 5.65 -10.42
N GLY A 545 -16.13 6.88 -10.22
CA GLY A 545 -16.04 7.92 -11.25
C GLY A 545 -17.32 8.71 -11.52
N THR A 546 -18.43 8.41 -10.83
CA THR A 546 -19.70 9.14 -11.01
C THR A 546 -19.70 10.48 -10.30
N GLN A 547 -20.12 11.55 -11.01
CA GLN A 547 -20.14 12.92 -10.51
C GLN A 547 -21.47 13.25 -9.77
N ASN A 548 -21.46 14.29 -8.94
CA ASN A 548 -22.60 14.71 -8.11
C ASN A 548 -23.16 13.52 -7.30
N ALA A 549 -22.26 12.80 -6.65
CA ALA A 549 -22.55 11.52 -6.02
C ALA A 549 -22.72 11.64 -4.50
N THR A 550 -23.48 10.71 -3.93
CA THR A 550 -23.77 10.70 -2.49
C THR A 550 -22.51 10.39 -1.67
N ALA A 551 -21.79 9.31 -2.00
CA ALA A 551 -20.73 8.81 -1.16
C ALA A 551 -19.56 9.82 -0.98
N PRO A 552 -18.94 10.40 -2.02
CA PRO A 552 -17.88 11.39 -1.82
C PRO A 552 -18.38 12.67 -1.13
N THR A 553 -19.59 13.13 -1.42
CA THR A 553 -20.15 14.31 -0.74
C THR A 553 -20.40 14.02 0.75
N ALA A 554 -20.92 12.83 1.07
CA ALA A 554 -21.15 12.43 2.46
C ALA A 554 -19.84 12.18 3.22
N LEU A 555 -18.82 11.60 2.58
CA LEU A 555 -17.47 11.46 3.15
C LEU A 555 -16.89 12.84 3.50
N PHE A 556 -17.00 13.81 2.59
CA PHE A 556 -16.59 15.17 2.85
C PHE A 556 -17.31 15.75 4.08
N VAL A 557 -18.64 15.57 4.21
CA VAL A 557 -19.42 15.99 5.38
C VAL A 557 -18.90 15.33 6.66
N VAL A 558 -18.61 14.04 6.64
CA VAL A 558 -18.04 13.31 7.81
C VAL A 558 -16.71 13.94 8.24
N ALA A 559 -15.80 14.17 7.29
CA ALA A 559 -14.50 14.78 7.56
C ALA A 559 -14.65 16.20 8.12
N MET A 560 -15.49 17.01 7.49
CA MET A 560 -15.72 18.40 7.92
C MET A 560 -16.34 18.48 9.32
N ASN A 561 -17.26 17.59 9.68
CA ASN A 561 -17.86 17.56 11.02
C ASN A 561 -16.79 17.33 12.12
N GLN A 562 -15.81 16.48 11.86
CA GLN A 562 -14.69 16.27 12.78
C GLN A 562 -13.76 17.49 12.82
N LEU A 563 -13.41 18.04 11.66
CA LEU A 563 -12.53 19.21 11.55
C LEU A 563 -13.15 20.49 12.15
N VAL A 564 -14.47 20.62 12.16
CA VAL A 564 -15.18 21.68 12.91
C VAL A 564 -14.86 21.57 14.41
N ASN A 565 -14.83 20.36 14.97
CA ASN A 565 -14.45 20.17 16.37
C ASN A 565 -12.97 20.50 16.60
N VAL A 566 -12.10 20.09 15.69
CA VAL A 566 -10.68 20.47 15.70
C VAL A 566 -10.53 21.98 15.70
N ALA A 567 -11.20 22.70 14.78
CA ALA A 567 -11.14 24.16 14.69
C ALA A 567 -11.61 24.85 15.99
N LYS A 568 -12.64 24.33 16.65
CA LYS A 568 -13.09 24.80 17.97
C LYS A 568 -12.01 24.67 19.03
N VAL A 569 -11.34 23.51 19.09
CA VAL A 569 -10.25 23.28 20.06
C VAL A 569 -9.06 24.18 19.77
N MET A 570 -8.76 24.42 18.49
CA MET A 570 -7.72 25.35 18.06
C MET A 570 -8.07 26.83 18.32
N GLY A 571 -9.29 27.13 18.76
CA GLY A 571 -9.77 28.50 18.99
C GLY A 571 -10.04 29.26 17.68
N ASP A 572 -10.03 28.60 16.52
CA ASP A 572 -10.32 29.20 15.21
C ASP A 572 -11.83 29.13 14.94
N ILE A 573 -12.58 30.01 15.64
CA ILE A 573 -14.05 29.98 15.64
C ILE A 573 -14.62 30.39 14.28
N ASP A 574 -13.94 31.27 13.55
CA ASP A 574 -14.38 31.69 12.22
C ASP A 574 -14.30 30.52 11.24
N THR A 575 -13.21 29.77 11.26
CA THR A 575 -13.05 28.54 10.49
C THR A 575 -14.08 27.47 10.90
N ALA A 576 -14.28 27.25 12.21
CA ALA A 576 -15.29 26.33 12.70
C ALA A 576 -16.71 26.67 12.21
N THR A 577 -17.05 27.97 12.19
CA THR A 577 -18.35 28.47 11.72
C THR A 577 -18.51 28.27 10.21
N SER A 578 -17.50 28.67 9.43
CA SER A 578 -17.50 28.53 7.97
C SER A 578 -17.60 27.07 7.55
N TRP A 579 -16.77 26.21 8.13
CA TRP A 579 -16.77 24.77 7.83
C TRP A 579 -18.07 24.07 8.28
N GLY A 580 -18.64 24.50 9.40
CA GLY A 580 -19.95 24.01 9.86
C GLY A 580 -21.09 24.38 8.88
N GLN A 581 -21.06 25.59 8.33
CA GLN A 581 -22.02 26.01 7.28
C GLN A 581 -21.84 25.21 6.00
N LEU A 582 -20.60 24.99 5.58
CA LEU A 582 -20.26 24.21 4.40
C LEU A 582 -20.74 22.77 4.52
N SER A 583 -20.45 22.10 5.64
CA SER A 583 -20.93 20.75 5.95
C SER A 583 -22.46 20.68 5.98
N GLY A 584 -23.11 21.66 6.63
CA GLY A 584 -24.57 21.75 6.69
C GLY A 584 -25.21 21.93 5.30
N ASN A 585 -24.63 22.76 4.45
CA ASN A 585 -25.11 22.99 3.09
C ASN A 585 -25.00 21.71 2.24
N ALA A 586 -23.87 20.99 2.29
CA ALA A 586 -23.68 19.74 1.60
C ALA A 586 -24.64 18.65 2.10
N SER A 587 -24.86 18.55 3.41
CA SER A 587 -25.85 17.65 4.01
C SER A 587 -27.28 17.93 3.51
N ASN A 588 -27.65 19.20 3.44
CA ASN A 588 -28.94 19.61 2.90
C ASN A 588 -29.08 19.26 1.42
N ALA A 589 -28.01 19.47 0.63
CA ALA A 589 -28.00 19.13 -0.80
C ALA A 589 -28.18 17.61 -1.00
N ILE A 590 -27.46 16.76 -0.25
CA ILE A 590 -27.63 15.31 -0.28
C ILE A 590 -29.08 14.93 0.01
N ASN A 591 -29.68 15.46 1.08
CA ASN A 591 -31.03 15.16 1.48
C ASN A 591 -32.09 15.64 0.48
N ALA A 592 -31.85 16.75 -0.19
CA ALA A 592 -32.81 17.34 -1.13
C ALA A 592 -32.73 16.73 -2.53
N LEU A 593 -31.53 16.36 -2.98
CA LEU A 593 -31.29 15.99 -4.38
C LEU A 593 -31.04 14.51 -4.59
N LEU A 594 -30.56 13.80 -3.56
CA LEU A 594 -30.08 12.41 -3.71
C LEU A 594 -30.90 11.39 -2.92
N TRP A 595 -31.77 11.81 -1.99
CA TRP A 595 -32.72 10.88 -1.41
C TRP A 595 -33.79 10.52 -2.44
N ASN A 596 -33.95 9.23 -2.70
CA ASN A 596 -34.91 8.73 -3.67
C ASN A 596 -35.97 7.83 -2.98
N GLU A 597 -37.19 8.34 -2.87
CA GLU A 597 -38.30 7.61 -2.21
C GLU A 597 -38.66 6.32 -2.96
N ASP A 598 -38.48 6.26 -4.29
CA ASP A 598 -38.85 5.09 -5.08
C ASP A 598 -37.95 3.88 -4.78
N ILE A 599 -36.67 4.12 -4.53
CA ILE A 599 -35.72 3.05 -4.14
C ILE A 599 -35.56 2.93 -2.62
N GLY A 600 -36.06 3.88 -1.83
CA GLY A 600 -35.92 3.91 -0.38
C GLY A 600 -34.49 4.02 0.09
N ALA A 601 -33.61 4.70 -0.67
CA ALA A 601 -32.20 4.88 -0.36
C ALA A 601 -31.67 6.18 -0.98
N TYR A 602 -30.46 6.56 -0.58
CA TYR A 602 -29.72 7.61 -1.27
C TYR A 602 -29.23 7.09 -2.62
N SER A 603 -29.52 7.82 -3.68
CA SER A 603 -29.06 7.53 -5.05
C SER A 603 -27.53 7.48 -5.10
N LEU A 604 -26.99 6.67 -5.99
CA LEU A 604 -25.55 6.64 -6.25
C LEU A 604 -25.06 8.04 -6.63
N SER A 605 -25.80 8.69 -7.56
CA SER A 605 -25.50 10.05 -8.02
C SER A 605 -26.70 10.67 -8.71
N LEU A 606 -26.65 11.98 -9.06
CA LEU A 606 -27.67 12.61 -9.88
C LEU A 606 -27.84 11.95 -11.26
N PRO A 607 -26.75 11.58 -11.99
CA PRO A 607 -26.88 10.83 -13.24
C PRO A 607 -27.39 9.40 -13.08
N GLN A 608 -27.28 8.79 -11.89
CA GLN A 608 -27.69 7.41 -11.61
C GLN A 608 -28.66 7.37 -10.41
N PRO A 609 -29.86 7.94 -10.57
CA PRO A 609 -30.78 8.14 -9.44
C PRO A 609 -31.42 6.84 -8.94
N ASN A 610 -31.43 5.77 -9.73
CA ASN A 610 -32.05 4.49 -9.38
C ASN A 610 -31.05 3.47 -8.78
N ASP A 611 -29.77 3.82 -8.73
CA ASP A 611 -28.75 3.00 -8.11
C ASP A 611 -28.38 3.57 -6.73
N THR A 612 -27.88 2.69 -5.86
CA THR A 612 -27.36 3.05 -4.53
C THR A 612 -26.03 2.38 -4.26
N ALA A 613 -25.26 2.93 -3.30
CA ALA A 613 -23.99 2.40 -2.89
C ALA A 613 -23.95 2.15 -1.37
N ILE A 614 -23.20 1.14 -0.95
CA ILE A 614 -23.02 0.86 0.50
C ILE A 614 -22.31 2.02 1.20
N LEU A 615 -21.37 2.70 0.54
CA LEU A 615 -20.71 3.90 1.08
C LEU A 615 -21.64 5.10 1.18
N ALA A 616 -22.65 5.23 0.30
CA ALA A 616 -23.69 6.23 0.43
C ALA A 616 -24.48 6.02 1.73
N THR A 617 -24.88 4.78 2.02
CA THR A 617 -25.53 4.40 3.29
C THR A 617 -24.58 4.65 4.47
N ALA A 618 -23.32 4.18 4.39
CA ALA A 618 -22.37 4.28 5.48
C ALA A 618 -22.08 5.74 5.89
N PHE A 619 -21.75 6.59 4.93
CA PHE A 619 -21.35 7.97 5.23
C PHE A 619 -22.54 8.88 5.55
N THR A 620 -23.74 8.62 5.00
CA THR A 620 -24.94 9.39 5.41
C THR A 620 -25.35 9.09 6.85
N ILE A 621 -25.13 7.87 7.33
CA ILE A 621 -25.32 7.50 8.75
C ILE A 621 -24.19 8.11 9.60
N ARG A 622 -22.95 7.89 9.29
CA ARG A 622 -21.80 8.36 10.07
C ARG A 622 -21.76 9.90 10.15
N GLY A 623 -22.12 10.58 9.07
CA GLY A 623 -22.14 12.04 8.99
C GLY A 623 -23.35 12.71 9.64
N GLY A 624 -24.35 11.94 10.11
CA GLY A 624 -25.58 12.49 10.67
C GLY A 624 -26.48 13.16 9.63
N ILE A 625 -26.36 12.76 8.36
CA ILE A 625 -27.10 13.33 7.22
C ILE A 625 -28.49 12.73 7.16
N ALA A 626 -28.59 11.40 7.29
CA ALA A 626 -29.84 10.67 7.23
C ALA A 626 -30.68 10.84 8.52
N SER A 627 -32.00 11.06 8.37
CA SER A 627 -32.92 10.95 9.49
C SER A 627 -33.04 9.51 10.00
N PRO A 628 -33.51 9.28 11.23
CA PRO A 628 -33.72 7.90 11.72
C PRO A 628 -34.58 7.03 10.79
N GLU A 629 -35.61 7.60 10.19
CA GLU A 629 -36.48 6.90 9.25
C GLU A 629 -35.72 6.52 7.96
N ARG A 630 -34.91 7.43 7.43
CA ARG A 630 -34.07 7.18 6.24
C ARG A 630 -32.96 6.18 6.53
N VAL A 631 -32.40 6.22 7.74
CA VAL A 631 -31.43 5.20 8.22
C VAL A 631 -32.06 3.80 8.16
N ALA A 632 -33.24 3.65 8.80
CA ALA A 632 -33.92 2.36 8.83
C ALA A 632 -34.28 1.86 7.43
N THR A 633 -34.76 2.76 6.56
CA THR A 633 -35.13 2.42 5.17
C THR A 633 -33.87 2.03 4.36
N SER A 634 -32.80 2.81 4.41
CA SER A 634 -31.54 2.49 3.70
C SER A 634 -30.94 1.14 4.11
N ILE A 635 -30.98 0.82 5.41
CA ILE A 635 -30.51 -0.51 5.90
C ILE A 635 -31.35 -1.63 5.31
N SER A 636 -32.67 -1.46 5.22
CA SER A 636 -33.54 -2.48 4.62
C SER A 636 -33.23 -2.78 3.16
N ARG A 637 -32.60 -1.83 2.44
CA ARG A 637 -32.18 -1.95 1.04
C ARG A 637 -30.83 -2.63 0.84
N LEU A 638 -30.09 -2.94 1.89
CA LEU A 638 -28.83 -3.69 1.79
C LEU A 638 -29.01 -5.07 1.14
N SER A 639 -30.23 -5.64 1.22
CA SER A 639 -30.57 -6.86 0.49
C SER A 639 -30.42 -6.75 -1.03
N ASP A 640 -30.52 -5.55 -1.62
CA ASP A 640 -30.43 -5.33 -3.07
C ASP A 640 -28.97 -5.40 -3.56
N VAL A 641 -28.03 -5.17 -2.68
CA VAL A 641 -26.58 -5.23 -2.95
C VAL A 641 -25.89 -6.43 -2.29
N PHE A 642 -26.61 -7.25 -1.54
CA PHE A 642 -26.07 -8.47 -0.96
C PHE A 642 -25.70 -9.49 -2.03
N LEU A 643 -24.52 -10.11 -1.90
CA LEU A 643 -24.04 -11.15 -2.82
C LEU A 643 -23.23 -12.20 -2.06
N ASN A 644 -23.84 -13.34 -1.83
CA ASN A 644 -23.26 -14.52 -1.17
C ASN A 644 -22.70 -14.26 0.23
N ILE A 645 -21.51 -13.63 0.32
CA ILE A 645 -20.74 -13.49 1.58
C ILE A 645 -20.70 -12.05 2.10
N GLY A 646 -21.11 -11.05 1.28
CA GLY A 646 -21.00 -9.64 1.63
C GLY A 646 -21.81 -8.77 0.70
N TYR A 647 -21.43 -7.52 0.56
CA TYR A 647 -22.20 -6.52 -0.18
C TYR A 647 -21.38 -5.98 -1.37
N LYS A 648 -22.00 -5.87 -2.53
CA LYS A 648 -21.42 -5.15 -3.68
C LYS A 648 -21.27 -3.67 -3.34
N ASP A 649 -20.28 -3.02 -3.91
CA ASP A 649 -20.05 -1.59 -3.67
C ASP A 649 -21.27 -0.75 -4.07
N ASN A 650 -21.96 -1.13 -5.15
CA ASN A 650 -23.19 -0.49 -5.58
C ASN A 650 -24.14 -1.45 -6.31
N SER A 651 -25.39 -1.02 -6.47
CA SER A 651 -26.45 -1.81 -7.11
C SER A 651 -26.29 -1.94 -8.64
N ALA A 652 -25.57 -1.01 -9.28
CA ALA A 652 -25.27 -1.07 -10.72
C ALA A 652 -24.28 -2.18 -11.07
N THR A 653 -23.50 -2.64 -10.09
CA THR A 653 -22.56 -3.76 -10.27
C THR A 653 -23.31 -5.07 -10.46
N GLY A 654 -23.01 -5.78 -11.54
CA GLY A 654 -23.63 -7.06 -11.87
C GLY A 654 -23.32 -8.17 -10.83
N ASN A 655 -24.14 -9.20 -10.83
CA ASN A 655 -23.95 -10.38 -10.00
C ASN A 655 -23.15 -11.45 -10.76
N SER A 656 -21.98 -11.79 -10.25
CA SER A 656 -21.10 -12.82 -10.80
C SER A 656 -20.30 -13.48 -9.66
N PRO A 657 -19.90 -14.75 -9.79
CA PRO A 657 -18.93 -15.33 -8.86
C PRO A 657 -17.63 -14.51 -8.73
N ASN A 658 -17.25 -13.82 -9.80
CA ASN A 658 -16.07 -12.96 -9.87
C ASN A 658 -16.37 -11.49 -9.58
N THR A 659 -17.55 -11.15 -9.04
CA THR A 659 -17.79 -9.80 -8.54
C THR A 659 -16.92 -9.56 -7.32
N GLN A 660 -16.12 -8.51 -7.37
CA GLN A 660 -15.28 -8.11 -6.26
C GLN A 660 -16.12 -7.51 -5.14
N LEU A 661 -15.79 -7.87 -3.92
CA LEU A 661 -16.31 -7.30 -2.69
C LEU A 661 -15.13 -6.65 -1.96
N SER A 662 -15.18 -5.34 -1.77
CA SER A 662 -14.10 -4.60 -1.16
C SER A 662 -14.20 -4.63 0.37
N PRO A 663 -13.23 -5.17 1.10
CA PRO A 663 -13.22 -5.07 2.57
C PRO A 663 -13.14 -3.63 3.07
N ASN A 664 -12.56 -2.72 2.29
CA ASN A 664 -12.54 -1.28 2.59
C ASN A 664 -13.97 -0.73 2.73
N THR A 665 -14.79 -0.91 1.70
CA THR A 665 -16.18 -0.39 1.69
C THR A 665 -17.06 -1.12 2.69
N GLN A 666 -16.86 -2.45 2.86
CA GLN A 666 -17.52 -3.23 3.91
C GLN A 666 -17.18 -2.70 5.30
N GLY A 667 -15.94 -2.24 5.54
CA GLY A 667 -15.51 -1.69 6.83
C GLY A 667 -16.30 -0.45 7.24
N PHE A 668 -16.48 0.50 6.35
CA PHE A 668 -17.30 1.68 6.62
C PHE A 668 -18.78 1.34 6.83
N LEU A 669 -19.31 0.41 6.03
CA LEU A 669 -20.68 -0.10 6.24
C LEU A 669 -20.80 -0.75 7.61
N PHE A 670 -19.87 -1.62 7.97
CA PHE A 670 -19.89 -2.36 9.23
C PHE A 670 -19.94 -1.44 10.44
N GLU A 671 -19.11 -0.42 10.47
CA GLU A 671 -19.14 0.61 11.53
C GLU A 671 -20.49 1.32 11.57
N SER A 672 -21.02 1.69 10.38
CA SER A 672 -22.26 2.45 10.32
C SER A 672 -23.48 1.68 10.80
N LEU A 673 -23.49 0.34 10.74
CA LEU A 673 -24.56 -0.51 11.29
C LEU A 673 -24.61 -0.43 12.82
N PHE A 674 -23.46 -0.39 13.51
CA PHE A 674 -23.41 -0.13 14.96
C PHE A 674 -23.91 1.27 15.28
N LEU A 675 -23.47 2.28 14.52
CA LEU A 675 -23.93 3.66 14.70
C LEU A 675 -25.44 3.81 14.46
N ALA A 676 -25.98 3.12 13.48
CA ALA A 676 -27.41 3.12 13.18
C ALA A 676 -28.23 2.64 14.38
N HIS A 677 -27.82 1.57 15.03
CA HIS A 677 -28.46 1.06 16.24
C HIS A 677 -28.27 2.00 17.42
N MET A 678 -27.02 2.36 17.73
CA MET A 678 -26.68 3.08 18.96
C MET A 678 -27.09 4.55 18.95
N LYS A 679 -27.13 5.21 17.77
CA LYS A 679 -27.38 6.67 17.66
C LYS A 679 -28.68 7.03 16.95
N TYR A 680 -29.20 6.14 16.09
CA TYR A 680 -30.38 6.45 15.28
C TYR A 680 -31.60 5.55 15.59
N ASN A 681 -31.49 4.74 16.66
CA ASN A 681 -32.54 3.84 17.11
C ASN A 681 -33.00 2.82 16.05
N ALA A 682 -32.14 2.47 15.07
CA ALA A 682 -32.42 1.35 14.20
C ALA A 682 -32.60 0.08 15.05
N THR A 683 -33.66 -0.71 14.76
CA THR A 683 -33.94 -1.88 15.60
C THR A 683 -32.86 -2.94 15.44
N ILE A 684 -32.65 -3.74 16.48
CA ILE A 684 -31.65 -4.82 16.42
C ILE A 684 -31.94 -5.80 15.28
N GLU A 685 -33.21 -6.11 15.03
CA GLU A 685 -33.64 -7.01 13.96
C GLU A 685 -33.27 -6.46 12.57
N SER A 686 -33.15 -5.14 12.42
CA SER A 686 -32.79 -4.51 11.15
C SER A 686 -31.28 -4.51 10.90
N VAL A 687 -30.44 -4.36 11.91
CA VAL A 687 -28.98 -4.25 11.76
C VAL A 687 -28.24 -5.57 11.97
N LEU A 688 -28.73 -6.43 12.88
CA LEU A 688 -28.04 -7.66 13.27
C LEU A 688 -27.75 -8.63 12.11
N PRO A 689 -28.68 -8.87 11.16
CA PRO A 689 -28.40 -9.76 10.03
C PRO A 689 -27.19 -9.28 9.19
N ALA A 690 -27.07 -7.97 8.95
CA ALA A 690 -25.96 -7.42 8.20
C ALA A 690 -24.65 -7.46 9.00
N ILE A 691 -24.71 -7.19 10.30
CA ILE A 691 -23.58 -7.32 11.22
C ILE A 691 -23.08 -8.78 11.23
N GLN A 692 -23.98 -9.76 11.32
CA GLN A 692 -23.62 -11.19 11.29
C GLN A 692 -22.99 -11.59 9.96
N VAL A 693 -23.51 -11.12 8.82
CA VAL A 693 -22.89 -11.36 7.51
C VAL A 693 -21.43 -10.90 7.53
N LEU A 694 -21.17 -9.72 8.02
CA LEU A 694 -19.80 -9.17 8.02
C LEU A 694 -18.91 -9.86 9.05
N ALA A 695 -19.37 -10.01 10.29
CA ALA A 695 -18.58 -10.57 11.40
C ALA A 695 -18.36 -12.09 11.30
N GLU A 696 -19.37 -12.84 10.80
CA GLU A 696 -19.39 -14.30 10.88
C GLU A 696 -19.26 -15.00 9.51
N THR A 697 -19.33 -14.23 8.41
CA THR A 697 -19.23 -14.80 7.06
C THR A 697 -18.11 -14.13 6.24
N PHE A 698 -18.14 -12.80 6.09
CA PHE A 698 -17.22 -12.08 5.19
C PHE A 698 -15.77 -12.13 5.66
N TRP A 699 -15.46 -11.55 6.83
CA TRP A 699 -14.09 -11.55 7.36
C TRP A 699 -13.55 -12.94 7.68
N PRO A 700 -14.33 -13.89 8.25
CA PRO A 700 -13.84 -15.25 8.48
C PRO A 700 -13.39 -16.01 7.23
N LYS A 701 -13.78 -15.58 6.01
CA LYS A 701 -13.24 -16.15 4.77
C LYS A 701 -11.72 -16.02 4.68
N MET A 702 -11.16 -14.90 5.13
CA MET A 702 -9.71 -14.67 5.15
C MET A 702 -8.98 -15.57 6.17
N VAL A 703 -9.71 -16.11 7.17
CA VAL A 703 -9.16 -17.05 8.17
C VAL A 703 -9.30 -18.49 7.70
N THR A 704 -10.44 -18.84 7.09
CA THR A 704 -10.81 -20.24 6.82
C THR A 704 -10.36 -20.76 5.46
N GLN A 705 -9.91 -19.90 4.55
CA GLN A 705 -9.39 -20.27 3.23
C GLN A 705 -7.92 -20.73 3.35
N ASN A 706 -7.68 -21.94 3.82
CA ASN A 706 -6.34 -22.46 4.14
C ASN A 706 -5.30 -22.28 3.04
N GLU A 707 -5.71 -22.38 1.76
CA GLU A 707 -4.84 -22.23 0.59
C GLU A 707 -4.28 -20.79 0.48
N TYR A 708 -5.06 -19.79 0.92
CA TYR A 708 -4.71 -18.37 0.82
C TYR A 708 -4.42 -17.73 2.17
N TYR A 709 -4.50 -18.48 3.26
CA TYR A 709 -4.32 -17.93 4.60
C TYR A 709 -2.91 -17.38 4.82
N THR A 710 -2.85 -16.10 5.16
CA THR A 710 -1.61 -15.39 5.52
C THR A 710 -1.64 -14.89 6.97
N GLY A 711 -2.77 -15.01 7.65
CA GLY A 711 -3.01 -14.41 8.97
C GLY A 711 -3.24 -12.90 8.92
N ALA A 712 -3.25 -12.29 7.73
CA ALA A 712 -3.49 -10.86 7.49
C ALA A 712 -4.76 -10.64 6.67
N SER A 713 -5.30 -9.42 6.70
CA SER A 713 -6.47 -9.03 5.90
C SER A 713 -6.12 -8.81 4.43
N TRP A 714 -7.09 -9.07 3.56
CA TRP A 714 -6.91 -9.05 2.11
C TRP A 714 -7.43 -7.76 1.47
N GLU A 715 -6.93 -7.47 0.27
CA GLU A 715 -7.32 -6.33 -0.54
C GLU A 715 -8.76 -6.45 -1.05
N TYR A 716 -9.11 -7.56 -1.68
CA TYR A 716 -10.41 -7.88 -2.24
C TYR A 716 -10.76 -9.34 -2.05
N LEU A 717 -12.06 -9.65 -1.98
CA LEU A 717 -12.60 -11.00 -2.11
C LEU A 717 -13.51 -11.05 -3.34
N TYR A 718 -13.57 -12.21 -3.97
CA TYR A 718 -14.69 -12.53 -4.86
C TYR A 718 -15.91 -12.96 -4.06
N ALA A 719 -17.07 -12.93 -4.68
CA ALA A 719 -18.32 -13.33 -4.05
C ALA A 719 -18.34 -14.80 -3.57
N ASP A 720 -17.45 -15.66 -4.05
CA ASP A 720 -17.24 -17.02 -3.55
C ASP A 720 -16.31 -17.12 -2.34
N GLY A 721 -15.71 -16.01 -1.94
CA GLY A 721 -14.76 -15.92 -0.84
C GLY A 721 -13.30 -16.14 -1.20
N SER A 722 -12.98 -16.39 -2.46
CA SER A 722 -11.59 -16.46 -2.94
C SER A 722 -10.98 -15.06 -3.11
N PRO A 723 -9.64 -14.92 -3.23
CA PRO A 723 -8.98 -13.64 -3.43
C PRO A 723 -9.47 -12.91 -4.69
N GLY A 724 -9.89 -11.64 -4.56
CA GLY A 724 -10.64 -10.90 -5.56
C GLY A 724 -9.89 -10.43 -6.81
N ILE A 725 -8.58 -10.72 -6.90
CA ILE A 725 -7.74 -10.56 -8.10
C ILE A 725 -6.94 -11.87 -8.34
N GLY A 726 -7.43 -12.99 -7.82
CA GLY A 726 -6.73 -14.27 -7.89
C GLY A 726 -5.37 -14.20 -7.18
N ILE A 727 -4.34 -14.83 -7.78
CA ILE A 727 -2.98 -14.91 -7.23
C ILE A 727 -2.32 -13.53 -7.00
N PHE A 728 -2.81 -12.50 -7.67
CA PHE A 728 -2.26 -11.14 -7.60
C PHE A 728 -2.87 -10.29 -6.49
N THR A 729 -3.93 -10.76 -5.83
CA THR A 729 -4.50 -10.07 -4.67
C THR A 729 -3.42 -9.90 -3.61
N SER A 730 -3.29 -8.70 -3.03
CA SER A 730 -2.50 -8.51 -1.82
C SER A 730 -3.23 -9.18 -0.66
N LEU A 731 -2.59 -10.21 -0.06
CA LEU A 731 -3.16 -10.98 1.07
C LEU A 731 -2.64 -10.46 2.43
N ALA A 732 -1.97 -9.31 2.41
CA ALA A 732 -1.66 -8.50 3.58
C ALA A 732 -1.89 -7.03 3.22
N HIS A 733 -3.15 -6.59 3.35
CA HIS A 733 -3.62 -5.26 2.94
C HIS A 733 -4.40 -4.62 4.10
N PRO A 734 -3.82 -3.60 4.78
CA PRO A 734 -4.39 -3.02 5.99
C PRO A 734 -5.82 -2.52 5.83
N TRP A 735 -6.20 -1.92 4.70
CA TRP A 735 -7.57 -1.45 4.50
C TRP A 735 -8.63 -2.55 4.69
N GLY A 736 -8.24 -3.82 4.51
CA GLY A 736 -9.09 -4.98 4.72
C GLY A 736 -9.34 -5.33 6.18
N GLY A 737 -8.58 -4.72 7.10
CA GLY A 737 -8.58 -5.06 8.53
C GLY A 737 -9.54 -4.25 9.39
N ALA A 738 -10.54 -3.57 8.82
CA ALA A 738 -11.44 -2.69 9.57
C ALA A 738 -12.13 -3.36 10.77
N ALA A 739 -12.42 -4.66 10.70
CA ALA A 739 -13.00 -5.42 11.82
C ALA A 739 -12.18 -5.30 13.11
N THR A 740 -10.85 -5.15 13.03
CA THR A 740 -9.96 -4.99 14.19
C THR A 740 -10.40 -3.82 15.08
N TYR A 741 -10.50 -2.62 14.52
CA TYR A 741 -10.91 -1.46 15.33
C TYR A 741 -12.42 -1.45 15.62
N ILE A 742 -13.25 -2.01 14.72
CA ILE A 742 -14.71 -2.08 14.95
C ILE A 742 -15.03 -2.97 16.15
N PHE A 743 -14.34 -4.11 16.27
CA PHE A 743 -14.50 -4.99 17.43
C PHE A 743 -14.04 -4.31 18.72
N SER A 744 -12.91 -3.60 18.68
CA SER A 744 -12.44 -2.83 19.84
C SER A 744 -13.41 -1.71 20.23
N ASN A 745 -13.97 -1.00 19.24
CA ASN A 745 -14.83 0.16 19.48
C ASN A 745 -16.25 -0.21 19.95
N TYR A 746 -16.82 -1.29 19.41
CA TYR A 746 -18.25 -1.57 19.57
C TYR A 746 -18.55 -2.90 20.27
N ILE A 747 -17.72 -3.94 20.08
CA ILE A 747 -17.89 -5.23 20.74
C ILE A 747 -17.21 -5.20 22.12
N LEU A 748 -15.91 -4.84 22.18
CA LEU A 748 -15.26 -4.54 23.46
C LEU A 748 -15.88 -3.29 24.09
N GLY A 749 -16.15 -2.25 23.28
CA GLY A 749 -16.88 -1.05 23.65
C GLY A 749 -16.00 0.14 24.02
N VAL A 750 -14.71 0.11 23.69
CA VAL A 750 -13.76 1.21 24.01
C VAL A 750 -13.55 2.09 22.76
N ARG A 751 -14.03 3.32 22.83
CA ARG A 751 -13.92 4.29 21.74
C ARG A 751 -13.84 5.72 22.25
N THR A 752 -13.56 6.66 21.38
CA THR A 752 -13.63 8.09 21.68
C THR A 752 -14.94 8.70 21.21
N GLU A 753 -15.45 9.66 21.96
CA GLU A 753 -16.63 10.45 21.60
C GLU A 753 -16.38 11.94 21.89
N TRP A 754 -16.99 12.81 21.06
CA TRP A 754 -16.91 14.24 21.28
C TRP A 754 -17.80 14.66 22.44
N ASP A 755 -17.21 15.26 23.48
CA ASP A 755 -17.94 15.91 24.56
C ASP A 755 -18.03 17.43 24.30
N GLY A 756 -19.20 17.87 23.84
CA GLY A 756 -19.46 19.29 23.58
C GLY A 756 -19.51 20.17 24.83
N GLY A 757 -19.71 19.59 26.01
CA GLY A 757 -19.69 20.31 27.29
C GLY A 757 -18.26 20.62 27.73
N VAL A 758 -17.32 19.73 27.46
CA VAL A 758 -15.91 19.89 27.81
C VAL A 758 -15.11 20.46 26.61
N GLY A 759 -15.59 20.27 25.38
CA GLY A 759 -14.93 20.73 24.16
C GLY A 759 -13.69 19.91 23.77
N LYS A 760 -13.72 18.60 24.03
CA LYS A 760 -12.67 17.66 23.66
C LYS A 760 -13.23 16.27 23.39
N TYR A 761 -12.43 15.39 22.80
CA TYR A 761 -12.75 13.96 22.74
C TYR A 761 -12.44 13.27 24.07
N VAL A 762 -13.34 12.41 24.50
CA VAL A 762 -13.23 11.61 25.72
C VAL A 762 -13.32 10.12 25.39
N TRP A 763 -12.59 9.30 26.14
CA TRP A 763 -12.70 7.85 26.03
C TRP A 763 -13.91 7.36 26.79
N VAL A 764 -14.69 6.50 26.15
CA VAL A 764 -15.87 5.87 26.74
C VAL A 764 -15.75 4.35 26.67
N PHE A 765 -16.27 3.68 27.67
CA PHE A 765 -16.50 2.25 27.67
C PHE A 765 -17.99 1.99 27.64
N ASP A 766 -18.49 1.59 26.48
CA ASP A 766 -19.91 1.45 26.18
C ASP A 766 -20.11 0.42 25.06
N PRO A 767 -20.15 -0.89 25.38
CA PRO A 767 -20.42 -1.95 24.44
C PRO A 767 -21.79 -1.82 23.76
N ALA A 768 -21.91 -2.27 22.52
CA ALA A 768 -23.17 -2.33 21.79
C ALA A 768 -24.01 -3.52 22.30
N TRP A 769 -24.61 -3.39 23.49
CA TRP A 769 -25.19 -4.48 24.29
C TRP A 769 -26.17 -5.38 23.55
N ASP A 770 -27.11 -4.83 22.81
CA ASP A 770 -28.10 -5.62 22.08
C ASP A 770 -27.45 -6.38 20.92
N VAL A 771 -26.45 -5.78 20.29
CA VAL A 771 -25.67 -6.43 19.23
C VAL A 771 -24.86 -7.58 19.80
N VAL A 772 -24.08 -7.38 20.88
CA VAL A 772 -23.24 -8.45 21.43
C VAL A 772 -24.06 -9.61 21.97
N ARG A 773 -25.28 -9.35 22.51
CA ARG A 773 -26.25 -10.40 22.85
C ARG A 773 -26.76 -11.13 21.60
N GLY A 774 -27.08 -10.38 20.55
CA GLY A 774 -27.52 -10.93 19.26
C GLY A 774 -26.46 -11.80 18.57
N LEU A 775 -25.17 -11.50 18.79
CA LEU A 775 -24.03 -12.30 18.34
C LEU A 775 -23.72 -13.49 19.25
N GLY A 776 -24.47 -13.66 20.35
CA GLY A 776 -24.27 -14.79 21.27
C GLY A 776 -22.95 -14.74 22.05
N LEU A 777 -22.35 -13.57 22.22
CA LEU A 777 -21.11 -13.41 22.99
C LEU A 777 -21.43 -13.38 24.49
N GLU A 778 -20.71 -14.18 25.27
CA GLU A 778 -20.87 -14.30 26.72
C GLU A 778 -19.92 -13.37 27.47
N TRP A 779 -18.73 -13.18 26.98
CA TRP A 779 -17.71 -12.30 27.54
C TRP A 779 -16.76 -11.78 26.47
N VAL A 780 -16.20 -10.60 26.71
CA VAL A 780 -15.14 -9.97 25.92
C VAL A 780 -14.16 -9.30 26.85
N ARG A 781 -12.88 -9.32 26.51
CA ARG A 781 -11.82 -8.57 27.16
C ARG A 781 -10.79 -8.11 26.15
N GLY A 782 -10.14 -6.98 26.41
CA GLY A 782 -9.09 -6.49 25.55
C GLY A 782 -8.39 -5.25 26.11
N ASP A 783 -7.34 -4.87 25.42
CA ASP A 783 -6.54 -3.68 25.71
C ASP A 783 -6.54 -2.78 24.46
N VAL A 784 -6.77 -1.49 24.64
CA VAL A 784 -6.72 -0.48 23.56
C VAL A 784 -5.59 0.50 23.87
N PRO A 785 -4.55 0.56 22.99
CA PRO A 785 -3.40 1.44 23.21
C PRO A 785 -3.77 2.92 23.21
N LEU A 786 -3.03 3.71 24.00
CA LEU A 786 -3.23 5.15 24.12
C LEU A 786 -2.06 5.93 23.50
N PHE A 787 -2.39 7.07 22.90
CA PHE A 787 -1.39 8.06 22.52
C PHE A 787 -0.60 8.52 23.74
N GLY A 788 0.72 8.66 23.61
CA GLY A 788 1.61 8.96 24.74
C GLY A 788 1.98 7.76 25.62
N GLY A 789 1.48 6.57 25.30
CA GLY A 789 1.78 5.32 26.00
C GLY A 789 0.67 4.84 26.92
N GLY A 790 0.81 3.63 27.45
CA GLY A 790 -0.25 2.97 28.21
C GLY A 790 -1.40 2.46 27.35
N TYR A 791 -2.45 1.98 28.00
CA TYR A 791 -3.62 1.41 27.33
C TYR A 791 -4.85 1.44 28.24
N ILE A 792 -6.04 1.33 27.66
CA ILE A 792 -7.28 1.06 28.37
C ILE A 792 -7.50 -0.44 28.36
N ARG A 793 -7.52 -1.05 29.54
CA ARG A 793 -7.97 -2.42 29.74
C ARG A 793 -9.45 -2.43 30.00
N ALA A 794 -10.21 -3.20 29.24
CA ALA A 794 -11.66 -3.33 29.40
C ALA A 794 -12.09 -4.80 29.31
N GLU A 795 -13.12 -5.12 30.09
CA GLU A 795 -13.77 -6.43 30.06
C GLU A 795 -15.24 -6.35 30.46
N TRP A 796 -16.04 -7.22 29.86
CA TRP A 796 -17.41 -7.43 30.26
C TRP A 796 -17.82 -8.92 30.20
N ASN A 797 -18.83 -9.31 31.00
CA ASN A 797 -19.31 -10.68 31.05
C ASN A 797 -20.84 -10.69 31.28
N LEU A 798 -21.57 -11.42 30.42
CA LEU A 798 -23.02 -11.60 30.44
C LEU A 798 -23.46 -12.89 31.15
N SER A 799 -22.55 -13.75 31.60
CA SER A 799 -22.87 -15.05 32.21
C SER A 799 -23.49 -14.94 33.59
N SER A 800 -23.58 -13.73 34.16
CA SER A 800 -24.29 -13.46 35.42
C SER A 800 -25.79 -13.34 35.17
N THR A 801 -26.60 -13.95 36.05
CA THR A 801 -28.07 -13.93 36.00
C THR A 801 -28.69 -12.58 36.34
N THR A 802 -27.91 -11.57 36.75
CA THR A 802 -28.40 -10.27 37.19
C THR A 802 -28.07 -9.17 36.22
N ALA A 803 -26.98 -8.49 36.32
CA ALA A 803 -26.52 -7.45 35.39
C ALA A 803 -25.17 -7.85 34.77
N PRO A 804 -24.80 -7.36 33.57
CA PRO A 804 -23.46 -7.54 33.04
C PRO A 804 -22.43 -7.09 34.08
N SER A 805 -21.37 -7.87 34.28
CA SER A 805 -20.19 -7.33 34.96
C SER A 805 -19.35 -6.60 33.96
N MET A 806 -18.89 -5.41 34.29
CA MET A 806 -18.03 -4.57 33.41
C MET A 806 -16.94 -3.89 34.23
N ASP A 807 -15.74 -3.86 33.68
CA ASP A 807 -14.59 -3.12 34.22
C ASP A 807 -13.82 -2.45 33.08
N ALA A 808 -13.47 -1.20 33.23
CA ALA A 808 -12.57 -0.51 32.36
C ALA A 808 -11.67 0.44 33.15
N ARG A 809 -10.36 0.36 32.86
CA ARG A 809 -9.37 1.18 33.58
C ARG A 809 -8.19 1.54 32.65
N VAL A 810 -7.67 2.73 32.87
CA VAL A 810 -6.43 3.19 32.21
C VAL A 810 -5.23 2.62 32.94
N ILE A 811 -4.25 2.15 32.19
CA ILE A 811 -2.99 1.59 32.71
C ILE A 811 -1.82 2.30 32.04
N GLY A 812 -0.93 2.89 32.85
CA GLY A 812 0.31 3.50 32.36
C GLY A 812 0.15 4.85 31.66
N ASN A 813 -1.02 5.55 31.85
CA ASN A 813 -1.24 6.89 31.35
C ASN A 813 -2.17 7.67 32.28
N ASP A 814 -1.59 8.59 33.05
CA ASP A 814 -2.33 9.36 34.07
C ASP A 814 -3.13 10.54 33.48
N ASP A 815 -2.86 10.92 32.21
CA ASP A 815 -3.53 12.05 31.55
C ASP A 815 -4.87 11.68 30.91
N VAL A 816 -5.14 10.37 30.77
CA VAL A 816 -6.36 9.83 30.14
C VAL A 816 -7.29 9.26 31.19
N GLN A 817 -8.57 9.46 30.99
CA GLN A 817 -9.65 8.85 31.77
C GLN A 817 -10.62 8.16 30.83
N VAL A 818 -11.25 7.09 31.30
CA VAL A 818 -12.30 6.38 30.59
C VAL A 818 -13.62 6.49 31.36
N GLU A 819 -14.65 6.94 30.64
CA GLU A 819 -16.03 7.02 31.17
C GLU A 819 -16.71 5.65 30.97
N VAL A 820 -17.12 5.02 32.06
CA VAL A 820 -17.89 3.76 32.01
C VAL A 820 -19.37 4.10 31.95
N ARG A 821 -20.05 3.67 30.90
CA ARG A 821 -21.51 3.85 30.76
C ARG A 821 -22.23 2.57 31.21
N GLU A 822 -23.00 2.69 32.26
CA GLU A 822 -23.80 1.58 32.78
C GLU A 822 -24.93 1.21 31.78
N VAL A 823 -25.33 -0.10 31.82
CA VAL A 823 -26.34 -0.69 30.90
C VAL A 823 -27.71 -0.11 31.16
#